data_108f1c9a34b249355c199c976fd84061
#
_entry.id   108f1c9a34b249355c199c976fd84061
#
_cell.length_a   1.000
_cell.length_b   1.000
_cell.length_c   1.000
_cell.angle_alpha   90.00
_cell.angle_beta   90.00
_cell.angle_gamma   90.00
#
_symmetry.space_group_name_H-M   'P 1'
#
loop_
_entity.id
_entity.type
_entity.pdbx_description
1 polymer ?
#
loop_
_entity_poly.entity_id
_entity_poly.type
_entity_poly.pdbx_seq_one_letter_code
_entity_poly.pdbx_strand_id
1 'polypeptide(L)'
;MNNEIKIRGARTHNLKNINLDIPREKLVVLTGLSGSGKSSLAFDTLYAEGQRRYVESLSAYARQFLQLMEKPDVDTIEGLSPAISIEQKATSHNPRSTVGTVTEIHDYLRLLFARAGTPHCPDHDLPLEAQSVSQMVDTVLAMPEDTKLMILAPVVSERKGEFVDLFQDLQAQGFVRFRVRSGGGTTNTAKAEIFEVDQLPVLKKNDKHSIEVVVDRIKVRPDIQQRLAESFETVLRLADGKAMIVDMDTGKEMIFSSKFACPVCSYSLQELEPRLFSFNNPMGACPSCDGLGHQSFFDPKRIVAHPDLSLASGAIKGWDRRNQFYFKLLQTLAKHGGFDVEKPFETLSKKQQDLILLGSGDVTIPFEYINERGKNSIREHAFEGIVANFERRYRETDSMTVREELSRYQNVQTCPECKGSRLRKEARFVKVGEKKQSRAIYEISALPLKEAKEYFEALELKGAKREIADKIVKEISARLRFLNDVGLDYLSLERSADTLSGGEAQRIRLASQIGSGLTGVMYVLDEPSIGLHQRDNDRLIGTLKHLRDLGNSVLVVEHDEDMIRASDWVIDIGPGAGVHGGEVVAQGTPAEVEANPNSLTGAYLAGREAIAVPEKRIPVNDRFLEIIGARGNNLQSVHAKIPVGLLTCVTGVSGSGKSTLINDTLHHAVAQHLYGSNAEPAAHDVMKGLEHFDKVISVDQSPIGRTPRSNPATYTGLFTPIRELFAGVPASRERGYEAGRFSFNVKGGRCDSCEGDGVLKVEMHFLPDVYVPCDVCHSKRYNRETLDIRYKGKNIHEVLSMTIEQAHEFFEAVPVVKRKLKTLLDVGLGYVKLGQSATTLSGGEAQRVKLSLELSKRDTGRTLYILDEPTTGLHFHDIQLLLTVIQTLKKQGNTIVIIEHNLDVIKTADWIIDLGPKGGAGGGQIIATGTPEEVAKNEASFTGHYLAPLLTRKAPPTKKKK
;
A
#
# COMPACT_ATOMS: atom_id res chain seq x y z
N MET A 1 20.51 -39.85 -2.56
CA MET A 1 20.18 -38.54 -1.95
C MET A 1 19.06 -38.79 -0.92
N ASN A 2 19.18 -38.26 0.29
CA ASN A 2 18.10 -38.40 1.27
C ASN A 2 16.81 -37.81 0.72
N ASN A 3 15.78 -38.64 0.55
CA ASN A 3 14.45 -38.17 0.06
C ASN A 3 13.60 -37.49 1.15
N GLU A 4 14.18 -37.27 2.31
CA GLU A 4 13.51 -36.77 3.49
C GLU A 4 14.36 -35.70 4.20
N ILE A 5 13.69 -34.71 4.81
CA ILE A 5 14.28 -33.79 5.78
C ILE A 5 14.05 -34.42 7.15
N LYS A 6 15.14 -34.76 7.86
CA LYS A 6 15.09 -35.39 9.18
C LYS A 6 15.39 -34.41 10.28
N ILE A 7 14.42 -34.15 11.13
CA ILE A 7 14.52 -33.26 12.29
C ILE A 7 14.61 -34.13 13.54
N ARG A 8 15.54 -33.82 14.43
CA ARG A 8 15.72 -34.50 15.72
C ARG A 8 15.86 -33.47 16.82
N GLY A 9 15.04 -33.59 17.85
CA GLY A 9 15.13 -32.79 19.05
C GLY A 9 14.78 -31.33 18.91
N ALA A 10 13.76 -30.97 18.11
CA ALA A 10 13.34 -29.56 17.96
C ALA A 10 12.60 -29.08 19.21
N ARG A 11 13.11 -27.99 19.85
CA ARG A 11 12.62 -27.42 21.10
C ARG A 11 12.42 -25.90 21.02
N THR A 12 12.43 -25.35 19.81
CA THR A 12 12.25 -23.91 19.60
C THR A 12 10.88 -23.45 20.15
N HIS A 13 10.84 -22.42 20.97
CA HIS A 13 9.65 -21.85 21.62
C HIS A 13 8.86 -22.88 22.45
N ASN A 14 7.69 -23.29 21.97
CA ASN A 14 6.81 -24.23 22.65
C ASN A 14 6.93 -25.68 22.13
N LEU A 15 7.84 -25.95 21.18
CA LEU A 15 8.04 -27.30 20.66
C LEU A 15 8.62 -28.25 21.73
N LYS A 16 8.06 -29.45 21.84
CA LYS A 16 8.37 -30.43 22.89
C LYS A 16 9.27 -31.55 22.35
N ASN A 17 10.52 -31.25 22.04
CA ASN A 17 11.51 -32.21 21.59
C ASN A 17 11.05 -33.06 20.39
N ILE A 18 10.56 -32.36 19.34
CA ILE A 18 9.95 -33.02 18.18
C ILE A 18 11.01 -33.76 17.36
N ASN A 19 10.66 -35.01 16.99
CA ASN A 19 11.36 -35.80 16.00
C ASN A 19 10.44 -36.03 14.82
N LEU A 20 10.86 -35.65 13.61
CA LEU A 20 10.00 -35.62 12.44
C LEU A 20 10.79 -35.92 11.17
N ASP A 21 10.22 -36.71 10.26
CA ASP A 21 10.74 -36.96 8.92
C ASP A 21 9.73 -36.38 7.91
N ILE A 22 10.19 -35.42 7.09
CA ILE A 22 9.38 -34.68 6.12
C ILE A 22 9.81 -35.08 4.71
N PRO A 23 8.91 -35.56 3.84
CA PRO A 23 9.27 -35.92 2.47
C PRO A 23 9.66 -34.68 1.66
N ARG A 24 10.73 -34.79 0.86
CA ARG A 24 11.19 -33.75 -0.05
C ARG A 24 10.41 -33.76 -1.36
N GLU A 25 10.46 -32.64 -2.08
CA GLU A 25 9.78 -32.50 -3.39
C GLU A 25 8.27 -32.79 -3.31
N LYS A 26 7.66 -32.41 -2.18
CA LYS A 26 6.26 -32.58 -1.87
C LYS A 26 5.64 -31.28 -1.42
N LEU A 27 4.32 -31.18 -1.59
CA LEU A 27 3.49 -30.15 -0.96
C LEU A 27 3.11 -30.66 0.43
N VAL A 28 3.72 -30.08 1.45
CA VAL A 28 3.54 -30.44 2.86
C VAL A 28 2.76 -29.35 3.57
N VAL A 29 1.65 -29.70 4.21
CA VAL A 29 0.87 -28.74 5.01
C VAL A 29 1.11 -28.98 6.49
N LEU A 30 1.48 -27.90 7.21
CA LEU A 30 1.53 -27.85 8.67
C LEU A 30 0.24 -27.24 9.18
N THR A 31 -0.53 -27.99 9.95
CA THR A 31 -1.83 -27.56 10.49
C THR A 31 -1.91 -27.74 12.00
N GLY A 32 -3.01 -27.34 12.63
CA GLY A 32 -3.23 -27.42 14.06
C GLY A 32 -3.76 -26.10 14.63
N LEU A 33 -4.09 -26.05 15.91
CA LEU A 33 -4.65 -24.88 16.60
C LEU A 33 -3.76 -23.65 16.51
N SER A 34 -4.34 -22.44 16.59
CA SER A 34 -3.58 -21.20 16.71
C SER A 34 -2.68 -21.26 17.95
N GLY A 35 -1.38 -20.92 17.81
CA GLY A 35 -0.41 -21.03 18.90
C GLY A 35 0.06 -22.45 19.22
N SER A 36 -0.23 -23.46 18.40
CA SER A 36 0.24 -24.85 18.64
C SER A 36 1.73 -25.08 18.37
N GLY A 37 2.42 -24.18 17.69
CA GLY A 37 3.85 -24.30 17.36
C GLY A 37 4.16 -24.51 15.87
N LYS A 38 3.17 -24.37 14.99
CA LYS A 38 3.35 -24.50 13.53
C LYS A 38 4.43 -23.57 12.96
N SER A 39 4.31 -22.28 13.25
CA SER A 39 5.25 -21.26 12.78
C SER A 39 6.62 -21.46 13.42
N SER A 40 6.69 -21.89 14.68
CA SER A 40 7.95 -22.25 15.36
C SER A 40 8.70 -23.39 14.66
N LEU A 41 7.98 -24.38 14.14
CA LEU A 41 8.57 -25.47 13.36
C LEU A 41 8.96 -24.99 11.94
N ALA A 42 8.03 -24.32 11.24
CA ALA A 42 8.22 -23.93 9.84
C ALA A 42 9.27 -22.83 9.67
N PHE A 43 9.12 -21.73 10.41
CA PHE A 43 9.93 -20.51 10.24
C PHE A 43 11.11 -20.47 11.21
N ASP A 44 10.86 -20.59 12.51
CA ASP A 44 11.90 -20.41 13.53
C ASP A 44 12.84 -21.63 13.65
N THR A 45 12.47 -22.79 13.05
CA THR A 45 13.33 -24.00 13.04
C THR A 45 13.81 -24.31 11.63
N LEU A 46 12.94 -24.70 10.71
CA LEU A 46 13.33 -25.18 9.37
C LEU A 46 13.89 -24.06 8.49
N TYR A 47 13.14 -22.98 8.34
CA TYR A 47 13.59 -21.85 7.51
C TYR A 47 14.83 -21.20 8.12
N ALA A 48 14.83 -20.93 9.43
CA ALA A 48 15.95 -20.29 10.12
C ALA A 48 17.25 -21.08 9.94
N GLU A 49 17.23 -22.41 10.10
CA GLU A 49 18.40 -23.26 9.91
C GLU A 49 18.81 -23.34 8.44
N GLY A 50 17.85 -23.43 7.52
CA GLY A 50 18.15 -23.42 6.08
C GLY A 50 18.82 -22.14 5.62
N GLN A 51 18.30 -20.99 6.06
CA GLN A 51 18.85 -19.67 5.77
C GLN A 51 20.22 -19.49 6.43
N ARG A 52 20.36 -19.89 7.70
CA ARG A 52 21.63 -19.82 8.43
C ARG A 52 22.76 -20.58 7.70
N ARG A 53 22.52 -21.84 7.32
CA ARG A 53 23.50 -22.66 6.57
C ARG A 53 23.85 -22.06 5.22
N TYR A 54 22.86 -21.51 4.52
CA TYR A 54 23.09 -20.82 3.25
C TYR A 54 23.99 -19.61 3.43
N VAL A 55 23.67 -18.73 4.40
CA VAL A 55 24.46 -17.52 4.68
C VAL A 55 25.88 -17.88 5.16
N GLU A 56 26.05 -18.93 5.98
CA GLU A 56 27.37 -19.41 6.40
C GLU A 56 28.23 -19.92 5.24
N SER A 57 27.63 -20.43 4.18
CA SER A 57 28.35 -20.89 2.96
C SER A 57 28.88 -19.72 2.12
N LEU A 58 28.39 -18.49 2.32
CA LEU A 58 28.84 -17.32 1.59
C LEU A 58 30.19 -16.78 2.07
N SER A 59 30.82 -15.93 1.25
CA SER A 59 32.08 -15.26 1.62
C SER A 59 31.91 -14.37 2.87
N ALA A 60 32.98 -14.14 3.61
CA ALA A 60 32.98 -13.29 4.81
C ALA A 60 32.49 -11.85 4.48
N TYR A 61 32.77 -11.34 3.29
CA TYR A 61 32.31 -10.05 2.83
C TYR A 61 30.79 -10.03 2.64
N ALA A 62 30.22 -11.03 1.96
CA ALA A 62 28.77 -11.12 1.76
C ALA A 62 28.00 -11.27 3.07
N ARG A 63 28.58 -12.00 4.06
CA ARG A 63 27.96 -12.17 5.39
C ARG A 63 27.83 -10.89 6.19
N GLN A 64 28.68 -9.88 5.95
CA GLN A 64 28.57 -8.58 6.64
C GLN A 64 27.30 -7.80 6.29
N PHE A 65 26.70 -8.09 5.14
CA PHE A 65 25.48 -7.44 4.67
C PHE A 65 24.20 -8.26 4.91
N LEU A 66 24.33 -9.48 5.39
CA LEU A 66 23.21 -10.40 5.62
C LEU A 66 23.04 -10.65 7.11
N GLN A 67 21.83 -10.53 7.58
CA GLN A 67 21.48 -10.83 8.97
C GLN A 67 21.58 -12.35 9.18
N LEU A 68 22.44 -12.78 10.11
CA LEU A 68 22.46 -14.17 10.56
C LEU A 68 21.21 -14.42 11.41
N MET A 69 20.43 -15.42 11.02
CA MET A 69 19.34 -15.93 11.88
C MET A 69 19.93 -16.58 13.13
N GLU A 70 19.22 -16.45 14.25
CA GLU A 70 19.58 -17.15 15.47
C GLU A 70 19.54 -18.67 15.22
N LYS A 71 20.48 -19.38 15.83
CA LYS A 71 20.51 -20.85 15.72
C LYS A 71 19.28 -21.42 16.44
N PRO A 72 18.41 -22.19 15.75
CA PRO A 72 17.26 -22.79 16.41
C PRO A 72 17.72 -23.84 17.46
N ASP A 73 16.90 -24.03 18.48
CA ASP A 73 17.11 -25.09 19.49
C ASP A 73 16.67 -26.43 18.92
N VAL A 74 17.60 -27.11 18.28
CA VAL A 74 17.41 -28.39 17.62
C VAL A 74 18.71 -29.20 17.71
N ASP A 75 18.60 -30.49 17.90
CA ASP A 75 19.79 -31.36 17.96
C ASP A 75 20.42 -31.51 16.57
N THR A 76 19.65 -31.98 15.58
CA THR A 76 20.12 -32.09 14.18
C THR A 76 18.97 -31.89 13.17
N ILE A 77 19.33 -31.32 12.01
CA ILE A 77 18.47 -31.31 10.83
C ILE A 77 19.31 -31.80 9.64
N GLU A 78 18.86 -32.88 8.99
CA GLU A 78 19.51 -33.43 7.80
C GLU A 78 18.61 -33.27 6.56
N GLY A 79 19.21 -33.27 5.38
CA GLY A 79 18.50 -33.22 4.10
C GLY A 79 17.89 -31.85 3.76
N LEU A 80 18.28 -30.78 4.45
CA LEU A 80 17.74 -29.44 4.25
C LEU A 80 18.27 -28.82 2.94
N SER A 81 17.35 -28.26 2.15
CA SER A 81 17.66 -27.43 0.96
C SER A 81 17.76 -25.95 1.32
N PRO A 82 18.36 -25.10 0.44
CA PRO A 82 18.22 -23.66 0.58
C PRO A 82 16.77 -23.29 0.75
N ALA A 83 16.47 -22.40 1.70
CA ALA A 83 15.11 -22.08 2.09
C ALA A 83 14.72 -20.65 1.71
N ILE A 84 13.48 -20.47 1.24
CA ILE A 84 12.88 -19.18 0.93
C ILE A 84 11.59 -19.05 1.75
N SER A 85 11.47 -17.97 2.52
CA SER A 85 10.27 -17.65 3.31
C SER A 85 9.38 -16.66 2.57
N ILE A 86 8.08 -16.93 2.61
CA ILE A 86 7.05 -16.04 2.08
C ILE A 86 6.03 -15.79 3.19
N GLU A 87 6.36 -14.80 4.05
CA GLU A 87 5.55 -14.40 5.19
C GLU A 87 4.53 -13.31 4.83
N GLN A 88 3.50 -13.15 5.66
CA GLN A 88 2.47 -12.12 5.53
C GLN A 88 2.89 -10.71 5.92
N LYS A 89 4.09 -10.52 6.50
CA LYS A 89 4.50 -9.20 6.99
C LYS A 89 4.33 -8.14 5.91
N ALA A 90 3.78 -7.00 6.31
CA ALA A 90 3.50 -5.86 5.44
C ALA A 90 4.70 -5.54 4.54
N THR A 91 4.42 -5.29 3.28
CA THR A 91 5.38 -4.72 2.34
C THR A 91 5.88 -3.38 2.85
N SER A 92 7.05 -2.98 2.38
CA SER A 92 7.66 -1.68 2.66
C SER A 92 6.61 -0.56 2.69
N HIS A 93 6.60 0.24 3.75
CA HIS A 93 5.80 1.47 3.83
C HIS A 93 6.35 2.61 2.93
N ASN A 94 7.18 2.28 1.96
CA ASN A 94 7.70 3.26 1.02
C ASN A 94 6.61 3.61 -0.01
N PRO A 95 6.11 4.85 -0.05
CA PRO A 95 5.04 5.27 -0.96
C PRO A 95 5.46 5.23 -2.45
N ARG A 96 6.75 5.02 -2.74
CA ARG A 96 7.28 4.85 -4.08
C ARG A 96 7.32 3.39 -4.54
N SER A 97 7.03 2.43 -3.65
CA SER A 97 6.92 1.02 -4.04
C SER A 97 5.56 0.75 -4.67
N THR A 98 5.56 0.09 -5.83
CA THR A 98 4.35 -0.32 -6.56
C THR A 98 4.40 -1.80 -6.87
N VAL A 99 3.27 -2.41 -7.25
CA VAL A 99 3.23 -3.80 -7.75
C VAL A 99 4.28 -3.99 -8.84
N GLY A 100 4.36 -3.07 -9.82
CA GLY A 100 5.33 -3.14 -10.91
C GLY A 100 6.80 -3.10 -10.47
N THR A 101 7.14 -2.33 -9.41
CA THR A 101 8.52 -2.27 -8.91
C THR A 101 8.88 -3.49 -8.05
N VAL A 102 7.94 -3.99 -7.25
CA VAL A 102 8.17 -5.18 -6.40
C VAL A 102 8.32 -6.45 -7.24
N THR A 103 7.64 -6.52 -8.39
CA THR A 103 7.71 -7.64 -9.32
C THR A 103 8.80 -7.51 -10.38
N GLU A 104 9.59 -6.43 -10.34
CA GLU A 104 10.61 -6.08 -11.34
C GLU A 104 10.03 -5.84 -12.75
N ILE A 105 8.72 -5.97 -12.97
CA ILE A 105 8.09 -5.73 -14.28
C ILE A 105 8.35 -4.30 -14.74
N HIS A 106 8.35 -3.33 -13.82
CA HIS A 106 8.63 -1.94 -14.14
C HIS A 106 10.04 -1.73 -14.70
N ASP A 107 11.03 -2.51 -14.27
CA ASP A 107 12.39 -2.44 -14.79
C ASP A 107 12.47 -2.93 -16.24
N TYR A 108 11.76 -3.99 -16.57
CA TYR A 108 11.61 -4.46 -17.95
C TYR A 108 10.80 -3.47 -18.79
N LEU A 109 9.75 -2.85 -18.25
CA LEU A 109 9.01 -1.80 -18.95
C LEU A 109 9.90 -0.62 -19.29
N ARG A 110 10.69 -0.12 -18.34
CA ARG A 110 11.65 0.98 -18.59
C ARG A 110 12.63 0.63 -19.71
N LEU A 111 13.13 -0.60 -19.71
CA LEU A 111 14.04 -1.07 -20.76
C LEU A 111 13.31 -1.16 -22.13
N LEU A 112 12.09 -1.69 -22.14
CA LEU A 112 11.28 -1.78 -23.37
C LEU A 112 11.01 -0.39 -23.97
N PHE A 113 10.59 0.57 -23.14
CA PHE A 113 10.32 1.94 -23.59
C PHE A 113 11.57 2.69 -24.04
N ALA A 114 12.71 2.46 -23.40
CA ALA A 114 13.97 3.04 -23.81
C ALA A 114 14.51 2.49 -25.14
N ARG A 115 14.23 1.20 -25.44
CA ARG A 115 14.81 0.53 -26.63
C ARG A 115 13.84 0.41 -27.81
N ALA A 116 12.54 0.27 -27.56
CA ALA A 116 11.53 0.09 -28.59
C ALA A 116 10.49 1.22 -28.64
N GLY A 117 10.50 2.13 -27.66
CA GLY A 117 9.57 3.26 -27.59
C GLY A 117 9.72 4.23 -28.76
N THR A 118 8.62 4.87 -29.15
CA THR A 118 8.57 5.97 -30.09
C THR A 118 8.15 7.22 -29.33
N PRO A 119 9.02 8.22 -29.17
CA PRO A 119 8.64 9.46 -28.54
C PRO A 119 7.69 10.26 -29.43
N HIS A 120 6.74 10.97 -28.84
CA HIS A 120 5.77 11.83 -29.48
C HIS A 120 5.91 13.25 -28.98
N CYS A 121 5.54 14.22 -29.81
CA CYS A 121 5.48 15.60 -29.40
C CYS A 121 4.32 15.80 -28.41
N PRO A 122 4.54 16.40 -27.22
CA PRO A 122 3.48 16.64 -26.24
C PRO A 122 2.34 17.54 -26.74
N ASP A 123 2.63 18.44 -27.68
CA ASP A 123 1.68 19.45 -28.13
C ASP A 123 1.00 19.08 -29.47
N HIS A 124 1.63 18.23 -30.29
CA HIS A 124 1.12 17.85 -31.62
C HIS A 124 0.84 16.36 -31.76
N ASP A 125 1.20 15.53 -30.78
CA ASP A 125 1.11 14.04 -30.78
C ASP A 125 1.74 13.37 -32.03
N LEU A 126 2.67 14.07 -32.70
CA LEU A 126 3.42 13.55 -33.83
C LEU A 126 4.60 12.71 -33.33
N PRO A 127 4.87 11.54 -33.97
CA PRO A 127 6.05 10.77 -33.62
C PRO A 127 7.33 11.58 -33.90
N LEU A 128 8.27 11.53 -32.97
CA LEU A 128 9.58 12.13 -33.11
C LEU A 128 10.54 11.06 -33.63
N GLU A 129 11.06 11.27 -34.83
CA GLU A 129 11.98 10.33 -35.46
C GLU A 129 13.37 10.97 -35.55
N ALA A 130 14.39 10.21 -35.20
CA ALA A 130 15.77 10.58 -35.47
C ALA A 130 16.09 10.15 -36.89
N GLN A 131 16.45 11.09 -37.73
CA GLN A 131 16.80 10.87 -39.13
C GLN A 131 18.31 10.66 -39.27
N SER A 132 18.73 9.63 -40.00
CA SER A 132 20.10 9.48 -40.40
C SER A 132 20.47 10.52 -41.51
N VAL A 133 21.75 10.85 -41.64
CA VAL A 133 22.21 11.71 -42.73
C VAL A 133 21.76 11.20 -44.10
N SER A 134 21.81 9.89 -44.30
CA SER A 134 21.32 9.27 -45.57
C SER A 134 19.84 9.53 -45.81
N GLN A 135 18.99 9.42 -44.78
CA GLN A 135 17.54 9.69 -44.89
C GLN A 135 17.27 11.19 -45.18
N MET A 136 18.07 12.12 -44.57
CA MET A 136 17.95 13.54 -44.87
C MET A 136 18.32 13.82 -46.31
N VAL A 137 19.39 13.21 -46.78
CA VAL A 137 19.87 13.31 -48.18
C VAL A 137 18.81 12.79 -49.15
N ASP A 138 18.25 11.56 -48.87
CA ASP A 138 17.24 10.97 -49.71
C ASP A 138 15.98 11.85 -49.79
N THR A 139 15.59 12.46 -48.66
CA THR A 139 14.43 13.35 -48.60
C THR A 139 14.64 14.61 -49.46
N VAL A 140 15.86 15.17 -49.51
CA VAL A 140 16.20 16.31 -50.31
C VAL A 140 16.28 15.93 -51.79
N LEU A 141 16.89 14.78 -52.12
CA LEU A 141 16.99 14.31 -53.51
C LEU A 141 15.63 13.91 -54.13
N ALA A 142 14.62 13.61 -53.26
CA ALA A 142 13.25 13.36 -53.71
C ALA A 142 12.48 14.65 -54.10
N MET A 143 13.04 15.86 -53.86
CA MET A 143 12.44 17.12 -54.29
C MET A 143 12.58 17.31 -55.80
N PRO A 144 11.80 18.21 -56.40
CA PRO A 144 11.93 18.51 -57.83
C PRO A 144 13.35 18.93 -58.24
N GLU A 145 13.84 18.47 -59.35
CA GLU A 145 15.12 18.81 -59.90
C GLU A 145 15.24 20.31 -60.09
N ASP A 146 16.44 20.88 -59.93
CA ASP A 146 16.79 22.32 -59.96
C ASP A 146 16.17 23.18 -58.83
N THR A 147 15.47 22.61 -57.84
CA THR A 147 15.04 23.36 -56.67
C THR A 147 16.29 23.99 -55.94
N LYS A 148 16.22 25.29 -55.69
CA LYS A 148 17.30 26.00 -55.01
C LYS A 148 17.13 25.96 -53.51
N LEU A 149 18.03 25.33 -52.79
CA LEU A 149 17.98 25.18 -51.34
C LEU A 149 19.16 25.85 -50.61
N MET A 150 18.85 26.39 -49.43
CA MET A 150 19.84 26.76 -48.44
C MET A 150 19.86 25.71 -47.33
N ILE A 151 21.03 25.28 -46.96
CA ILE A 151 21.26 24.38 -45.85
C ILE A 151 21.77 25.21 -44.66
N LEU A 152 21.03 25.17 -43.53
CA LEU A 152 21.21 26.08 -42.42
C LEU A 152 21.44 25.30 -41.12
N ALA A 153 22.36 25.79 -40.29
CA ALA A 153 22.55 25.30 -38.92
C ALA A 153 21.87 26.24 -37.92
N PRO A 154 20.77 25.88 -37.27
CA PRO A 154 20.08 26.68 -36.25
C PRO A 154 20.85 26.66 -34.94
N VAL A 155 21.80 27.56 -34.74
CA VAL A 155 22.68 27.65 -33.56
C VAL A 155 22.02 28.36 -32.37
N VAL A 156 21.08 29.27 -32.61
CA VAL A 156 20.27 29.94 -31.58
C VAL A 156 18.81 29.90 -32.01
N SER A 157 17.95 29.46 -31.08
CA SER A 157 16.49 29.42 -31.29
C SER A 157 15.79 30.17 -30.16
N GLU A 158 15.13 31.28 -30.47
CA GLU A 158 14.35 32.15 -29.59
C GLU A 158 14.98 32.49 -28.22
N ARG A 159 16.28 32.78 -28.21
CA ARG A 159 17.02 33.11 -26.99
C ARG A 159 17.33 34.62 -26.95
N LYS A 160 17.30 35.18 -25.72
CA LYS A 160 17.72 36.57 -25.45
C LYS A 160 19.25 36.64 -25.37
N GLY A 161 19.83 37.69 -25.92
CA GLY A 161 21.27 37.91 -25.86
C GLY A 161 21.80 38.75 -27.05
N GLU A 162 23.02 39.22 -26.94
CA GLU A 162 23.70 39.99 -28.00
C GLU A 162 24.50 39.08 -28.93
N PHE A 163 24.88 37.88 -28.49
CA PHE A 163 25.57 36.81 -29.25
C PHE A 163 26.87 37.21 -29.98
N VAL A 164 27.54 38.25 -29.50
CA VAL A 164 28.77 38.76 -30.14
C VAL A 164 29.87 37.70 -30.18
N ASP A 165 30.12 37.03 -29.07
CA ASP A 165 31.14 35.96 -28.95
C ASP A 165 30.84 34.81 -29.89
N LEU A 166 29.53 34.39 -29.98
CA LEU A 166 29.08 33.32 -30.88
C LEU A 166 29.40 33.66 -32.35
N PHE A 167 29.13 34.88 -32.77
CA PHE A 167 29.45 35.31 -34.15
C PHE A 167 30.95 35.29 -34.41
N GLN A 168 31.77 35.72 -33.45
CA GLN A 168 33.23 35.69 -33.56
C GLN A 168 33.74 34.24 -33.68
N ASP A 169 33.24 33.33 -32.86
CA ASP A 169 33.60 31.91 -32.88
C ASP A 169 33.24 31.25 -34.21
N LEU A 170 32.07 31.54 -34.74
CA LEU A 170 31.61 31.01 -36.01
C LEU A 170 32.38 31.59 -37.19
N GLN A 171 32.74 32.87 -37.13
CA GLN A 171 33.61 33.53 -38.11
C GLN A 171 35.00 32.89 -38.11
N ALA A 172 35.56 32.62 -36.94
CA ALA A 172 36.86 31.94 -36.81
C ALA A 172 36.85 30.53 -37.42
N GLN A 173 35.69 29.88 -37.45
CA GLN A 173 35.47 28.57 -38.11
C GLN A 173 35.24 28.70 -39.63
N GLY A 174 35.23 29.91 -40.20
CA GLY A 174 35.14 30.18 -41.63
C GLY A 174 33.71 30.38 -42.17
N PHE A 175 32.71 30.54 -41.30
CA PHE A 175 31.33 30.83 -41.75
C PHE A 175 31.14 32.32 -42.01
N VAL A 176 30.60 32.65 -43.17
CA VAL A 176 30.54 34.05 -43.69
C VAL A 176 29.10 34.57 -43.79
N ARG A 177 28.09 33.76 -43.64
CA ARG A 177 26.69 34.16 -43.76
C ARG A 177 25.81 33.61 -42.65
N PHE A 178 24.96 34.51 -42.14
CA PHE A 178 24.06 34.26 -41.07
C PHE A 178 22.64 34.71 -41.43
N ARG A 179 21.67 33.87 -41.13
CA ARG A 179 20.26 34.24 -41.22
C ARG A 179 19.77 34.55 -39.80
N VAL A 180 19.29 35.77 -39.61
CA VAL A 180 18.86 36.26 -38.30
C VAL A 180 17.40 36.64 -38.32
N ARG A 181 16.66 36.21 -37.29
CA ARG A 181 15.31 36.65 -37.00
C ARG A 181 15.28 37.32 -35.62
N SER A 182 14.79 38.56 -35.57
CA SER A 182 14.65 39.31 -34.32
C SER A 182 13.20 39.75 -34.16
N GLY A 183 12.59 39.46 -33.02
CA GLY A 183 11.23 39.92 -32.72
C GLY A 183 10.55 39.04 -31.65
N GLY A 184 10.13 39.64 -30.56
CA GLY A 184 9.36 39.01 -29.48
C GLY A 184 7.85 39.27 -29.67
N GLY A 185 7.13 38.30 -30.23
CA GLY A 185 5.67 38.38 -30.32
C GLY A 185 5.08 37.07 -30.85
N THR A 186 3.89 36.71 -30.35
CA THR A 186 3.15 35.47 -30.67
C THR A 186 2.64 35.38 -32.12
N THR A 187 3.10 36.22 -33.01
CA THR A 187 2.74 36.22 -34.45
C THR A 187 3.97 35.95 -35.29
N ASN A 188 3.88 34.91 -36.12
CA ASN A 188 4.92 34.31 -36.97
C ASN A 188 5.32 35.22 -38.17
N THR A 189 5.53 36.53 -37.95
CA THR A 189 5.73 37.52 -39.03
C THR A 189 7.08 38.26 -38.99
N ALA A 190 8.05 37.80 -38.20
CA ALA A 190 9.41 38.35 -38.25
C ALA A 190 10.08 37.87 -39.53
N LYS A 191 10.37 38.79 -40.50
CA LYS A 191 11.13 38.47 -41.70
C LYS A 191 12.54 38.02 -41.30
N ALA A 192 12.93 36.88 -41.81
CA ALA A 192 14.31 36.40 -41.69
C ALA A 192 15.20 37.18 -42.69
N GLU A 193 16.24 37.80 -42.21
CA GLU A 193 17.20 38.54 -43.04
C GLU A 193 18.54 37.82 -43.02
N ILE A 194 19.22 37.83 -44.20
CA ILE A 194 20.55 37.22 -44.36
C ILE A 194 21.59 38.31 -44.31
N PHE A 195 22.55 38.18 -43.40
CA PHE A 195 23.65 39.10 -43.21
C PHE A 195 24.97 38.41 -43.58
N GLU A 196 25.87 39.16 -44.20
CA GLU A 196 27.26 38.73 -44.33
C GLU A 196 28.06 39.14 -43.08
N VAL A 197 29.14 38.45 -42.83
CA VAL A 197 29.95 38.62 -41.59
C VAL A 197 30.40 40.05 -41.36
N ASP A 198 30.60 40.80 -42.43
CA ASP A 198 31.03 42.23 -42.38
C ASP A 198 29.87 43.21 -42.11
N GLN A 199 28.62 42.72 -42.12
CA GLN A 199 27.42 43.51 -41.95
C GLN A 199 26.44 42.90 -40.92
N LEU A 200 26.98 42.30 -39.87
CA LEU A 200 26.18 41.70 -38.81
C LEU A 200 25.35 42.74 -38.05
N PRO A 201 24.08 42.47 -37.73
CA PRO A 201 23.25 43.41 -36.99
C PRO A 201 23.65 43.42 -35.52
N VAL A 202 23.53 44.60 -34.89
CA VAL A 202 23.64 44.72 -33.43
C VAL A 202 22.35 44.21 -32.82
N LEU A 203 22.42 43.05 -32.11
CA LEU A 203 21.28 42.44 -31.49
C LEU A 203 21.00 43.04 -30.11
N LYS A 204 19.71 43.24 -29.79
CA LYS A 204 19.32 43.79 -28.50
C LYS A 204 19.26 42.69 -27.43
N LYS A 205 19.91 42.92 -26.29
CA LYS A 205 20.03 41.97 -25.16
C LYS A 205 18.70 41.42 -24.66
N ASN A 206 17.63 42.19 -24.70
CA ASN A 206 16.33 41.82 -24.14
C ASN A 206 15.37 41.20 -25.17
N ASP A 207 15.68 41.28 -26.45
CA ASP A 207 14.84 40.69 -27.50
C ASP A 207 15.21 39.23 -27.73
N LYS A 208 14.23 38.44 -28.19
CA LYS A 208 14.47 37.05 -28.59
C LYS A 208 15.00 37.03 -30.01
N HIS A 209 16.05 36.28 -30.22
CA HIS A 209 16.70 36.08 -31.51
C HIS A 209 16.79 34.63 -31.90
N SER A 210 16.64 34.34 -33.19
CA SER A 210 16.99 33.05 -33.79
C SER A 210 18.10 33.32 -34.81
N ILE A 211 19.20 32.55 -34.74
CA ILE A 211 20.38 32.70 -35.58
C ILE A 211 20.65 31.35 -36.24
N GLU A 212 20.65 31.33 -37.54
CA GLU A 212 21.00 30.20 -38.37
C GLU A 212 22.26 30.51 -39.22
N VAL A 213 23.21 29.56 -39.19
CA VAL A 213 24.41 29.65 -40.03
C VAL A 213 24.11 29.08 -41.41
N VAL A 214 24.37 29.83 -42.48
CA VAL A 214 24.23 29.32 -43.87
C VAL A 214 25.48 28.49 -44.18
N VAL A 215 25.36 27.17 -44.19
CA VAL A 215 26.48 26.27 -44.45
C VAL A 215 26.67 26.02 -45.94
N ASP A 216 25.57 25.82 -46.69
CA ASP A 216 25.64 25.56 -48.11
C ASP A 216 24.42 26.12 -48.87
N ARG A 217 24.60 26.37 -50.17
CA ARG A 217 23.54 26.70 -51.14
C ARG A 217 23.65 25.76 -52.31
N ILE A 218 22.64 24.97 -52.54
CA ILE A 218 22.64 23.92 -53.57
C ILE A 218 21.41 24.01 -54.51
N LYS A 219 21.56 23.38 -55.65
CA LYS A 219 20.44 23.02 -56.52
C LYS A 219 20.28 21.51 -56.45
N VAL A 220 19.03 21.04 -56.30
CA VAL A 220 18.74 19.61 -56.25
C VAL A 220 19.11 18.96 -57.60
N ARG A 221 20.06 18.01 -57.57
CA ARG A 221 20.50 17.20 -58.69
C ARG A 221 20.99 15.84 -58.19
N PRO A 222 20.92 14.78 -59.03
CA PRO A 222 21.36 13.45 -58.61
C PRO A 222 22.84 13.34 -58.26
N ASP A 223 23.68 14.22 -58.80
CA ASP A 223 25.15 14.21 -58.64
C ASP A 223 25.66 14.87 -57.37
N ILE A 224 24.79 15.50 -56.57
CA ILE A 224 25.22 16.26 -55.37
C ILE A 224 25.16 15.43 -54.06
N GLN A 225 24.89 14.14 -54.11
CA GLN A 225 24.63 13.27 -52.94
C GLN A 225 25.75 13.36 -51.91
N GLN A 226 27.01 13.28 -52.34
CA GLN A 226 28.16 13.33 -51.41
C GLN A 226 28.28 14.73 -50.78
N ARG A 227 28.20 15.81 -51.57
CA ARG A 227 28.24 17.19 -51.06
C ARG A 227 27.13 17.50 -50.07
N LEU A 228 25.93 16.97 -50.36
CA LEU A 228 24.79 17.15 -49.50
C LEU A 228 24.99 16.41 -48.15
N ALA A 229 25.56 15.22 -48.14
CA ALA A 229 25.89 14.48 -46.91
C ALA A 229 26.93 15.24 -46.07
N GLU A 230 28.01 15.73 -46.67
CA GLU A 230 29.04 16.53 -45.98
C GLU A 230 28.46 17.83 -45.40
N SER A 231 27.55 18.50 -46.14
CA SER A 231 26.86 19.67 -45.64
C SER A 231 25.97 19.38 -44.46
N PHE A 232 25.18 18.27 -44.48
CA PHE A 232 24.38 17.84 -43.36
C PHE A 232 25.23 17.46 -42.15
N GLU A 233 26.32 16.74 -42.29
CA GLU A 233 27.22 16.38 -41.19
C GLU A 233 27.79 17.66 -40.52
N THR A 234 28.15 18.66 -41.34
CA THR A 234 28.64 19.95 -40.82
C THR A 234 27.57 20.70 -40.05
N VAL A 235 26.35 20.76 -40.59
CA VAL A 235 25.18 21.41 -39.95
C VAL A 235 24.82 20.76 -38.64
N LEU A 236 24.72 19.42 -38.64
CA LEU A 236 24.36 18.64 -37.46
C LEU A 236 25.37 18.79 -36.32
N ARG A 237 26.67 18.89 -36.66
CA ARG A 237 27.74 19.16 -35.69
C ARG A 237 27.64 20.56 -35.09
N LEU A 238 27.33 21.58 -35.89
CA LEU A 238 27.22 22.97 -35.47
C LEU A 238 25.98 23.25 -34.62
N ALA A 239 24.86 22.66 -35.00
CA ALA A 239 23.57 22.92 -34.38
C ALA A 239 23.09 21.76 -33.47
N ASP A 240 23.99 21.01 -32.87
CA ASP A 240 23.71 19.97 -31.89
C ASP A 240 22.65 18.97 -32.39
N GLY A 241 22.85 18.47 -33.64
CA GLY A 241 21.98 17.45 -34.22
C GLY A 241 20.75 17.99 -34.96
N LYS A 242 20.61 19.28 -35.18
CA LYS A 242 19.55 19.90 -35.96
C LYS A 242 20.05 20.41 -37.29
N ALA A 243 19.24 20.26 -38.34
CA ALA A 243 19.48 20.84 -39.63
C ALA A 243 18.22 21.50 -40.18
N MET A 244 18.36 22.57 -40.93
CA MET A 244 17.24 23.24 -41.59
C MET A 244 17.56 23.41 -43.07
N ILE A 245 16.62 23.18 -43.93
CA ILE A 245 16.69 23.61 -45.32
C ILE A 245 15.60 24.62 -45.61
N VAL A 246 15.93 25.54 -46.48
CA VAL A 246 14.97 26.57 -46.95
C VAL A 246 15.00 26.58 -48.46
N ASP A 247 13.83 26.41 -49.04
CA ASP A 247 13.62 26.64 -50.46
C ASP A 247 13.71 28.15 -50.76
N MET A 248 14.66 28.52 -51.57
CA MET A 248 14.97 29.93 -51.84
C MET A 248 13.91 30.63 -52.70
N ASP A 249 13.12 29.87 -53.45
CA ASP A 249 12.13 30.46 -54.36
C ASP A 249 10.76 30.57 -53.64
N THR A 250 10.40 29.60 -52.78
CA THR A 250 9.13 29.61 -52.06
C THR A 250 9.22 30.07 -50.61
N GLY A 251 10.43 30.12 -50.03
CA GLY A 251 10.64 30.40 -48.61
C GLY A 251 10.19 29.29 -47.65
N LYS A 252 9.83 28.13 -48.17
CA LYS A 252 9.39 26.98 -47.34
C LYS A 252 10.57 26.40 -46.57
N GLU A 253 10.38 26.26 -45.26
CA GLU A 253 11.35 25.69 -44.35
C GLU A 253 11.04 24.23 -44.03
N MET A 254 12.08 23.40 -43.97
CA MET A 254 11.99 22.03 -43.52
C MET A 254 13.11 21.77 -42.50
N ILE A 255 12.75 21.23 -41.36
CA ILE A 255 13.68 20.94 -40.26
C ILE A 255 13.93 19.42 -40.23
N PHE A 256 15.22 19.06 -40.15
CA PHE A 256 15.71 17.71 -39.93
C PHE A 256 16.34 17.62 -38.55
N SER A 257 16.33 16.45 -37.96
CA SER A 257 17.02 16.21 -36.71
C SER A 257 17.65 14.83 -36.71
N SER A 258 18.90 14.73 -36.33
CA SER A 258 19.57 13.49 -35.98
C SER A 258 19.16 13.01 -34.56
N LYS A 259 18.46 13.86 -33.83
CA LYS A 259 17.84 13.58 -32.53
C LYS A 259 16.33 13.57 -32.70
N PHE A 260 15.61 13.01 -31.71
CA PHE A 260 14.15 12.97 -31.70
C PHE A 260 13.55 14.38 -31.60
N ALA A 261 13.07 14.95 -32.67
CA ALA A 261 12.53 16.32 -32.71
C ALA A 261 11.20 16.43 -33.46
N CYS A 262 10.30 17.30 -32.96
CA CYS A 262 9.04 17.63 -33.63
C CYS A 262 9.25 18.54 -34.83
N PRO A 263 8.74 18.23 -36.01
CA PRO A 263 8.89 19.08 -37.19
C PRO A 263 8.12 20.41 -37.08
N VAL A 264 7.12 20.50 -36.20
CA VAL A 264 6.26 21.69 -36.06
C VAL A 264 6.79 22.68 -35.03
N CYS A 265 7.07 22.24 -33.80
CA CYS A 265 7.44 23.12 -32.67
C CYS A 265 8.89 22.96 -32.23
N SER A 266 9.69 22.15 -32.91
CA SER A 266 11.09 21.85 -32.57
C SER A 266 11.30 21.27 -31.16
N TYR A 267 10.23 20.79 -30.50
CA TYR A 267 10.39 20.03 -29.26
C TYR A 267 11.26 18.81 -29.55
N SER A 268 12.32 18.62 -28.77
CA SER A 268 13.27 17.52 -29.00
C SER A 268 13.62 16.79 -27.72
N LEU A 269 13.79 15.47 -27.82
CA LEU A 269 14.34 14.61 -26.80
C LEU A 269 15.79 14.27 -27.16
N GLN A 270 16.69 14.32 -26.17
CA GLN A 270 18.09 14.05 -26.41
C GLN A 270 18.37 12.56 -26.60
N GLU A 271 17.89 11.74 -25.68
CA GLU A 271 18.04 10.27 -25.71
C GLU A 271 16.96 9.59 -24.89
N LEU A 272 16.58 8.35 -25.28
CA LEU A 272 15.68 7.51 -24.52
C LEU A 272 16.48 6.57 -23.62
N GLU A 273 16.73 6.99 -22.37
CA GLU A 273 17.37 6.16 -21.35
C GLU A 273 16.35 5.50 -20.44
N PRO A 274 16.62 4.29 -19.87
CA PRO A 274 15.73 3.66 -18.89
C PRO A 274 15.45 4.52 -17.65
N ARG A 275 16.37 5.43 -17.28
CA ARG A 275 16.22 6.36 -16.15
C ARG A 275 15.08 7.36 -16.38
N LEU A 276 14.81 7.74 -17.63
CA LEU A 276 13.72 8.66 -18.01
C LEU A 276 12.34 8.09 -17.61
N PHE A 277 12.20 6.77 -17.60
CA PHE A 277 10.95 6.09 -17.27
C PHE A 277 10.84 5.65 -15.81
N SER A 278 11.75 6.11 -14.94
CA SER A 278 11.74 5.80 -13.51
C SER A 278 11.20 6.96 -12.71
N PHE A 279 10.09 6.77 -12.04
CA PHE A 279 9.56 7.75 -11.09
C PHE A 279 10.36 7.82 -9.77
N ASN A 280 11.30 6.89 -9.56
CA ASN A 280 12.24 6.89 -8.43
C ASN A 280 13.57 7.59 -8.75
N ASN A 281 13.74 8.06 -9.99
CA ASN A 281 14.92 8.77 -10.43
C ASN A 281 14.57 10.24 -10.79
N PRO A 282 15.35 11.24 -10.36
CA PRO A 282 15.07 12.65 -10.68
C PRO A 282 14.95 12.96 -12.19
N MET A 283 15.59 12.17 -13.05
CA MET A 283 15.48 12.32 -14.51
C MET A 283 14.09 11.96 -15.04
N GLY A 284 13.38 11.04 -14.39
CA GLY A 284 12.08 10.54 -14.84
C GLY A 284 10.91 10.96 -13.95
N ALA A 285 11.17 11.32 -12.69
CA ALA A 285 10.14 11.72 -11.74
C ALA A 285 9.49 13.06 -12.11
N CYS A 286 8.20 13.19 -11.92
CA CYS A 286 7.51 14.48 -12.01
C CYS A 286 8.09 15.45 -10.98
N PRO A 287 8.59 16.64 -11.38
CA PRO A 287 9.22 17.57 -10.47
C PRO A 287 8.26 18.19 -9.44
N SER A 288 6.96 18.20 -9.74
CA SER A 288 5.94 18.78 -8.88
C SER A 288 5.54 17.87 -7.71
N CYS A 289 5.63 16.54 -7.87
CA CYS A 289 5.27 15.57 -6.83
C CYS A 289 6.40 14.58 -6.51
N ASP A 290 7.61 14.83 -6.98
CA ASP A 290 8.78 13.96 -6.77
C ASP A 290 8.52 12.47 -7.07
N GLY A 291 7.71 12.19 -8.10
CA GLY A 291 7.36 10.84 -8.52
C GLY A 291 6.30 10.12 -7.65
N LEU A 292 5.64 10.84 -6.74
CA LEU A 292 4.58 10.25 -5.90
C LEU A 292 3.23 10.11 -6.62
N GLY A 293 2.97 10.93 -7.64
CA GLY A 293 1.69 10.96 -8.38
C GLY A 293 0.58 11.73 -7.67
N HIS A 294 0.80 12.11 -6.43
CA HIS A 294 -0.14 12.88 -5.61
C HIS A 294 0.61 13.93 -4.78
N GLN A 295 -0.12 14.88 -4.26
CA GLN A 295 0.39 15.95 -3.41
C GLN A 295 -0.48 16.09 -2.17
N SER A 296 0.15 16.29 -1.03
CA SER A 296 -0.55 16.69 0.18
C SER A 296 -0.82 18.20 0.13
N PHE A 297 -2.01 18.60 0.49
CA PHE A 297 -2.40 20.00 0.62
C PHE A 297 -3.20 20.19 1.90
N PHE A 298 -3.20 21.41 2.44
CA PHE A 298 -4.02 21.76 3.59
C PHE A 298 -5.47 22.00 3.12
N ASP A 299 -6.37 21.13 3.55
CA ASP A 299 -7.76 21.14 3.10
C ASP A 299 -8.58 22.15 3.91
N PRO A 300 -9.16 23.19 3.27
CA PRO A 300 -10.02 24.13 3.94
C PRO A 300 -11.17 23.49 4.74
N LYS A 301 -11.73 22.38 4.24
CA LYS A 301 -12.81 21.65 4.94
C LYS A 301 -12.31 20.98 6.23
N ARG A 302 -11.07 20.55 6.29
CA ARG A 302 -10.47 19.98 7.50
C ARG A 302 -10.00 21.05 8.47
N ILE A 303 -9.56 22.19 7.97
CA ILE A 303 -9.17 23.36 8.78
C ILE A 303 -10.39 23.91 9.52
N VAL A 304 -11.53 24.05 8.84
CA VAL A 304 -12.81 24.44 9.45
C VAL A 304 -13.50 23.19 9.97
N ALA A 305 -13.07 22.72 11.14
CA ALA A 305 -13.59 21.49 11.72
C ALA A 305 -15.07 21.57 12.14
N HIS A 306 -15.52 22.76 12.52
CA HIS A 306 -16.88 23.03 13.04
C HIS A 306 -17.47 24.25 12.36
N PRO A 307 -18.00 24.12 11.13
CA PRO A 307 -18.55 25.25 10.37
C PRO A 307 -19.81 25.87 11.02
N ASP A 308 -20.50 25.09 11.85
CA ASP A 308 -21.65 25.49 12.68
C ASP A 308 -21.28 26.42 13.85
N LEU A 309 -19.99 26.43 14.24
CA LEU A 309 -19.48 27.32 15.27
C LEU A 309 -18.97 28.66 14.69
N SER A 310 -18.92 29.66 15.53
CA SER A 310 -18.27 30.94 15.21
C SER A 310 -16.73 30.82 15.29
N LEU A 311 -16.02 31.73 14.63
CA LEU A 311 -14.55 31.83 14.76
C LEU A 311 -14.13 32.03 16.23
N ALA A 312 -14.88 32.85 16.96
CA ALA A 312 -14.63 33.10 18.39
C ALA A 312 -14.83 31.84 19.25
N SER A 313 -15.75 30.96 18.88
CA SER A 313 -16.09 29.73 19.61
C SER A 313 -15.27 28.52 19.18
N GLY A 314 -14.46 28.61 18.11
CA GLY A 314 -13.54 27.56 17.69
C GLY A 314 -13.90 26.81 16.41
N ALA A 315 -14.57 27.47 15.45
CA ALA A 315 -14.76 26.94 14.10
C ALA A 315 -13.44 26.43 13.49
N ILE A 316 -12.35 27.16 13.78
CA ILE A 316 -10.98 26.79 13.40
C ILE A 316 -10.15 26.65 14.68
N LYS A 317 -9.71 25.44 14.96
CA LYS A 317 -8.94 25.12 16.17
C LYS A 317 -7.62 25.92 16.22
N GLY A 318 -7.39 26.57 17.37
CA GLY A 318 -6.19 27.40 17.61
C GLY A 318 -6.25 28.82 17.03
N TRP A 319 -7.40 29.20 16.40
CA TRP A 319 -7.70 30.52 15.90
C TRP A 319 -8.93 31.12 16.61
N ASP A 320 -9.15 30.72 17.86
CA ASP A 320 -10.27 31.14 18.69
C ASP A 320 -9.80 32.01 19.88
N ARG A 321 -10.71 32.42 20.73
CA ARG A 321 -10.46 33.28 21.90
C ARG A 321 -9.37 32.74 22.84
N ARG A 322 -9.11 31.43 22.85
CA ARG A 322 -8.06 30.82 23.69
C ARG A 322 -6.66 31.17 23.19
N ASN A 323 -6.50 31.50 21.92
CA ASN A 323 -5.27 31.98 21.33
C ASN A 323 -5.37 33.47 21.00
N GLN A 324 -5.01 34.32 21.97
CA GLN A 324 -5.14 35.75 21.87
C GLN A 324 -4.44 36.36 20.64
N PHE A 325 -3.29 35.80 20.23
CA PHE A 325 -2.53 36.30 19.10
C PHE A 325 -3.29 36.13 17.77
N TYR A 326 -3.68 34.91 17.45
CA TYR A 326 -4.40 34.63 16.20
C TYR A 326 -5.82 35.18 16.21
N PHE A 327 -6.48 35.18 17.37
CA PHE A 327 -7.83 35.74 17.47
C PHE A 327 -7.85 37.26 17.23
N LYS A 328 -6.82 37.98 17.69
CA LYS A 328 -6.68 39.43 17.42
C LYS A 328 -6.46 39.72 15.93
N LEU A 329 -5.71 38.88 15.22
CA LEU A 329 -5.58 38.97 13.75
C LEU A 329 -6.93 38.79 13.07
N LEU A 330 -7.75 37.80 13.48
CA LEU A 330 -9.08 37.60 12.96
C LEU A 330 -10.03 38.77 13.24
N GLN A 331 -9.95 39.38 14.42
CA GLN A 331 -10.76 40.57 14.75
C GLN A 331 -10.40 41.78 13.84
N THR A 332 -9.13 41.96 13.56
CA THR A 332 -8.68 43.02 12.61
C THR A 332 -9.15 42.69 11.20
N LEU A 333 -9.02 41.44 10.76
CA LEU A 333 -9.48 41.00 9.47
C LEU A 333 -11.01 41.16 9.33
N ALA A 334 -11.77 40.87 10.40
CA ALA A 334 -13.20 41.02 10.44
C ALA A 334 -13.67 42.47 10.24
N LYS A 335 -12.96 43.41 10.85
CA LYS A 335 -13.23 44.86 10.63
C LYS A 335 -12.99 45.26 9.18
N HIS A 336 -11.92 44.74 8.57
CA HIS A 336 -11.59 45.00 7.16
C HIS A 336 -12.55 44.29 6.19
N GLY A 337 -12.84 43.01 6.42
CA GLY A 337 -13.70 42.20 5.58
C GLY A 337 -15.20 42.35 5.82
N GLY A 338 -15.61 43.17 6.80
CA GLY A 338 -17.03 43.46 7.11
C GLY A 338 -17.80 42.21 7.58
N PHE A 339 -17.18 41.33 8.39
CA PHE A 339 -17.86 40.18 8.94
C PHE A 339 -17.77 40.14 10.48
N ASP A 340 -18.66 39.38 11.11
CA ASP A 340 -18.71 39.22 12.56
C ASP A 340 -18.10 37.86 12.97
N VAL A 341 -17.10 37.92 13.86
CA VAL A 341 -16.42 36.73 14.39
C VAL A 341 -17.27 35.85 15.30
N GLU A 342 -18.42 36.38 15.76
CA GLU A 342 -19.40 35.68 16.62
C GLU A 342 -20.46 34.91 15.82
N LYS A 343 -20.53 35.07 14.52
CA LYS A 343 -21.46 34.33 13.65
C LYS A 343 -20.90 32.99 13.25
N PRO A 344 -21.75 31.95 13.06
CA PRO A 344 -21.29 30.67 12.53
C PRO A 344 -20.54 30.83 11.22
N PHE A 345 -19.43 30.10 11.05
CA PHE A 345 -18.56 30.24 9.88
C PHE A 345 -19.30 29.95 8.57
N GLU A 346 -20.22 28.99 8.56
CA GLU A 346 -21.04 28.64 7.40
C GLU A 346 -21.96 29.75 6.93
N THR A 347 -22.33 30.69 7.81
CA THR A 347 -23.21 31.83 7.48
C THR A 347 -22.46 33.00 6.83
N LEU A 348 -21.14 32.97 6.84
CA LEU A 348 -20.29 33.96 6.18
C LEU A 348 -20.37 33.78 4.65
N SER A 349 -20.33 34.89 3.93
CA SER A 349 -20.29 34.86 2.48
C SER A 349 -19.01 34.16 1.97
N LYS A 350 -19.07 33.57 0.78
CA LYS A 350 -17.92 32.88 0.19
C LYS A 350 -16.67 33.77 0.12
N LYS A 351 -16.83 35.04 -0.22
CA LYS A 351 -15.73 36.04 -0.24
C LYS A 351 -15.07 36.21 1.13
N GLN A 352 -15.87 36.22 2.20
CA GLN A 352 -15.36 36.34 3.57
C GLN A 352 -14.66 35.06 4.03
N GLN A 353 -15.22 33.89 3.69
CA GLN A 353 -14.58 32.61 3.95
C GLN A 353 -13.23 32.51 3.21
N ASP A 354 -13.18 32.91 1.93
CA ASP A 354 -11.95 32.89 1.14
C ASP A 354 -10.91 33.89 1.69
N LEU A 355 -11.33 35.07 2.14
CA LEU A 355 -10.44 36.04 2.79
C LEU A 355 -9.80 35.45 4.06
N ILE A 356 -10.55 34.71 4.86
CA ILE A 356 -10.04 34.06 6.09
C ILE A 356 -9.10 32.89 5.74
N LEU A 357 -9.47 32.06 4.80
CA LEU A 357 -8.75 30.83 4.48
C LEU A 357 -7.55 31.05 3.55
N LEU A 358 -7.74 31.84 2.48
CA LEU A 358 -6.76 32.02 1.41
C LEU A 358 -5.96 33.34 1.52
N GLY A 359 -6.44 34.29 2.37
CA GLY A 359 -5.75 35.55 2.58
C GLY A 359 -6.27 36.72 1.77
N SER A 360 -5.63 37.89 1.95
CA SER A 360 -6.02 39.18 1.34
C SER A 360 -5.37 39.43 -0.04
N GLY A 361 -4.58 38.48 -0.57
CA GLY A 361 -3.79 38.71 -1.77
C GLY A 361 -2.82 39.87 -1.60
N ASP A 362 -2.82 40.82 -2.54
CA ASP A 362 -1.93 42.00 -2.51
C ASP A 362 -2.45 43.14 -1.60
N VAL A 363 -3.64 42.98 -1.00
CA VAL A 363 -4.24 44.02 -0.15
C VAL A 363 -3.56 44.02 1.21
N THR A 364 -2.90 45.13 1.56
CA THR A 364 -2.29 45.34 2.88
C THR A 364 -3.34 45.77 3.89
N ILE A 365 -3.27 45.21 5.10
CA ILE A 365 -4.19 45.47 6.22
C ILE A 365 -3.36 45.90 7.42
N PRO A 366 -3.76 46.93 8.17
CA PRO A 366 -3.05 47.37 9.38
C PRO A 366 -3.39 46.45 10.55
N PHE A 367 -2.46 45.53 10.91
CA PHE A 367 -2.60 44.66 12.05
C PHE A 367 -1.97 45.25 13.31
N GLU A 368 -2.68 45.17 14.42
CA GLU A 368 -2.20 45.58 15.74
C GLU A 368 -1.47 44.42 16.41
N TYR A 369 -0.21 44.65 16.82
CA TYR A 369 0.61 43.72 17.58
C TYR A 369 0.94 44.29 18.96
N ILE A 370 0.94 43.44 19.98
CA ILE A 370 1.43 43.82 21.32
C ILE A 370 2.86 43.32 21.40
N ASN A 371 3.82 44.22 21.59
CA ASN A 371 5.21 43.85 21.80
C ASN A 371 5.44 43.31 23.22
N GLU A 372 6.60 42.69 23.48
CA GLU A 372 6.97 42.11 24.79
C GLU A 372 6.92 43.11 25.94
N ARG A 373 6.92 44.42 25.66
CA ARG A 373 6.81 45.51 26.65
C ARG A 373 5.38 46.05 26.79
N GLY A 374 4.37 45.38 26.25
CA GLY A 374 2.96 45.74 26.34
C GLY A 374 2.55 46.94 25.50
N LYS A 375 3.40 47.50 24.61
CA LYS A 375 3.04 48.60 23.73
C LYS A 375 2.44 48.05 22.43
N ASN A 376 1.32 48.66 21.98
CA ASN A 376 0.72 48.37 20.70
C ASN A 376 1.59 48.93 19.57
N SER A 377 1.89 48.12 18.59
CA SER A 377 2.51 48.51 17.30
C SER A 377 1.61 48.12 16.17
N ILE A 378 1.40 49.01 15.21
CA ILE A 378 0.64 48.70 13.96
C ILE A 378 1.66 48.34 12.89
N ARG A 379 1.41 47.24 12.20
CA ARG A 379 2.19 46.84 11.01
C ARG A 379 1.26 46.57 9.84
N GLU A 380 1.54 47.18 8.72
CA GLU A 380 0.80 46.99 7.50
C GLU A 380 1.40 45.85 6.67
N HIS A 381 0.64 44.81 6.45
CA HIS A 381 1.02 43.71 5.56
C HIS A 381 -0.23 43.00 5.04
N ALA A 382 -0.07 42.21 3.97
CA ALA A 382 -1.10 41.34 3.48
C ALA A 382 -1.35 40.18 4.46
N PHE A 383 -2.60 39.77 4.63
CA PHE A 383 -2.94 38.58 5.40
C PHE A 383 -2.66 37.34 4.58
N GLU A 384 -1.77 36.47 5.05
CA GLU A 384 -1.36 35.26 4.33
C GLU A 384 -2.48 34.21 4.12
N GLY A 385 -3.53 34.26 4.96
CA GLY A 385 -4.56 33.23 5.01
C GLY A 385 -4.19 32.05 5.93
N ILE A 386 -5.19 31.38 6.48
CA ILE A 386 -4.99 30.30 7.46
C ILE A 386 -4.35 29.08 6.78
N VAL A 387 -4.71 28.77 5.52
CA VAL A 387 -4.09 27.67 4.76
C VAL A 387 -2.60 27.89 4.60
N ALA A 388 -2.19 29.05 4.11
CA ALA A 388 -0.77 29.39 3.94
C ALA A 388 -0.01 29.44 5.29
N ASN A 389 -0.66 29.90 6.36
CA ASN A 389 -0.09 29.87 7.70
C ASN A 389 0.18 28.42 8.15
N PHE A 390 -0.76 27.48 7.94
CA PHE A 390 -0.58 26.08 8.28
C PHE A 390 0.53 25.44 7.46
N GLU A 391 0.61 25.72 6.14
CA GLU A 391 1.68 25.25 5.26
C GLU A 391 3.05 25.71 5.74
N ARG A 392 3.18 27.02 6.01
CA ARG A 392 4.42 27.62 6.50
C ARG A 392 4.83 27.00 7.83
N ARG A 393 3.94 26.92 8.79
CA ARG A 393 4.22 26.34 10.12
C ARG A 393 4.60 24.86 10.04
N TYR A 394 3.95 24.09 9.18
CA TYR A 394 4.28 22.68 8.96
C TYR A 394 5.71 22.51 8.40
N ARG A 395 6.12 23.40 7.50
CA ARG A 395 7.44 23.39 6.90
C ARG A 395 8.53 23.85 7.86
N GLU A 396 8.28 24.90 8.62
CA GLU A 396 9.27 25.57 9.45
C GLU A 396 9.41 24.99 10.86
N THR A 397 8.47 24.16 11.33
CA THR A 397 8.53 23.62 12.70
C THR A 397 9.54 22.48 12.83
N ASP A 398 10.38 22.56 13.88
CA ASP A 398 11.26 21.46 14.28
C ASP A 398 10.56 20.46 15.24
N SER A 399 9.39 20.84 15.78
CA SER A 399 8.63 19.99 16.69
C SER A 399 7.84 18.92 15.95
N MET A 400 8.17 17.66 16.18
CA MET A 400 7.44 16.51 15.64
C MET A 400 5.97 16.51 16.06
N THR A 401 5.67 16.90 17.31
CA THR A 401 4.29 16.97 17.83
C THR A 401 3.46 18.00 17.07
N VAL A 402 4.01 19.19 16.80
CA VAL A 402 3.32 20.24 16.04
C VAL A 402 3.11 19.83 14.59
N ARG A 403 4.12 19.17 13.99
CA ARG A 403 4.03 18.65 12.62
C ARG A 403 2.95 17.57 12.52
N GLU A 404 2.88 16.66 13.49
CA GLU A 404 1.85 15.62 13.56
C GLU A 404 0.45 16.21 13.78
N GLU A 405 0.31 17.23 14.62
CA GLU A 405 -0.97 17.93 14.79
C GLU A 405 -1.43 18.62 13.50
N LEU A 406 -0.53 19.35 12.82
CA LEU A 406 -0.84 20.03 11.57
C LEU A 406 -1.16 19.05 10.43
N SER A 407 -0.51 17.87 10.38
CA SER A 407 -0.75 16.88 9.35
C SER A 407 -2.20 16.37 9.32
N ARG A 408 -2.95 16.48 10.42
CA ARG A 408 -4.37 16.11 10.49
C ARG A 408 -5.27 16.97 9.60
N TYR A 409 -4.82 18.18 9.26
CA TYR A 409 -5.55 19.10 8.38
C TYR A 409 -5.16 18.94 6.91
N GLN A 410 -4.22 18.05 6.61
CA GLN A 410 -3.82 17.74 5.24
C GLN A 410 -4.77 16.71 4.61
N ASN A 411 -4.97 16.87 3.33
CA ASN A 411 -5.62 15.90 2.45
C ASN A 411 -4.69 15.63 1.27
N VAL A 412 -4.99 14.60 0.50
CA VAL A 412 -4.19 14.17 -0.64
C VAL A 412 -5.00 14.37 -1.91
N GLN A 413 -4.40 14.99 -2.92
CA GLN A 413 -4.98 15.14 -4.25
C GLN A 413 -4.05 14.59 -5.31
N THR A 414 -4.62 14.16 -6.42
CA THR A 414 -3.83 13.77 -7.60
C THR A 414 -2.98 14.95 -8.05
N CYS A 415 -1.71 14.73 -8.34
CA CYS A 415 -0.82 15.79 -8.81
C CYS A 415 -1.37 16.45 -10.08
N PRO A 416 -1.60 17.77 -10.09
CA PRO A 416 -2.19 18.46 -11.24
C PRO A 416 -1.32 18.43 -12.49
N GLU A 417 0.02 18.38 -12.33
CA GLU A 417 0.96 18.35 -13.44
C GLU A 417 1.03 16.96 -14.10
N CYS A 418 1.28 15.93 -13.35
CA CYS A 418 1.43 14.58 -13.91
C CYS A 418 0.13 13.77 -13.97
N LYS A 419 -0.95 14.27 -13.39
CA LYS A 419 -2.28 13.63 -13.36
C LYS A 419 -2.22 12.17 -12.87
N GLY A 420 -1.37 11.92 -11.86
CA GLY A 420 -1.19 10.58 -11.28
C GLY A 420 -0.12 9.71 -11.95
N SER A 421 0.36 10.05 -13.14
CA SER A 421 1.33 9.22 -13.89
C SER A 421 2.72 9.09 -13.22
N ARG A 422 3.02 9.89 -12.20
CA ARG A 422 4.29 9.96 -11.46
C ARG A 422 5.50 10.42 -12.28
N LEU A 423 5.38 10.48 -13.60
CA LEU A 423 6.47 10.75 -14.54
C LEU A 423 6.43 12.19 -15.05
N ARG A 424 7.60 12.70 -15.43
CA ARG A 424 7.72 13.99 -16.09
C ARG A 424 7.19 13.96 -17.52
N LYS A 425 6.95 15.17 -18.09
CA LYS A 425 6.30 15.36 -19.38
C LYS A 425 6.95 14.54 -20.49
N GLU A 426 8.28 14.51 -20.54
CA GLU A 426 9.07 13.85 -21.57
C GLU A 426 8.82 12.33 -21.62
N ALA A 427 8.73 11.68 -20.47
CA ALA A 427 8.50 10.23 -20.38
C ALA A 427 7.06 9.83 -20.72
N ARG A 428 6.09 10.70 -20.44
CA ARG A 428 4.66 10.41 -20.65
C ARG A 428 4.27 10.31 -22.12
N PHE A 429 5.01 10.95 -23.02
CA PHE A 429 4.72 10.98 -24.45
C PHE A 429 5.56 9.98 -25.26
N VAL A 430 6.23 9.05 -24.62
CA VAL A 430 6.84 7.91 -25.31
C VAL A 430 5.85 6.74 -25.32
N LYS A 431 5.60 6.18 -26.48
CA LYS A 431 4.61 5.10 -26.68
C LYS A 431 5.27 3.86 -27.27
N VAL A 432 4.74 2.67 -26.91
CA VAL A 432 5.12 1.37 -27.50
C VAL A 432 3.89 0.77 -28.16
N GLY A 433 4.04 0.13 -29.32
CA GLY A 433 2.96 -0.44 -30.11
C GLY A 433 2.65 0.39 -31.37
N GLU A 434 1.85 -0.20 -32.27
CA GLU A 434 1.44 0.46 -33.51
C GLU A 434 -0.04 0.87 -33.47
N LYS A 435 -0.36 2.00 -34.07
CA LYS A 435 -1.73 2.52 -34.25
C LYS A 435 -2.55 2.49 -32.96
N LYS A 436 -3.64 1.71 -32.93
CA LYS A 436 -4.56 1.61 -31.77
C LYS A 436 -3.95 0.91 -30.54
N GLN A 437 -2.87 0.17 -30.71
CA GLN A 437 -2.14 -0.51 -29.64
C GLN A 437 -1.04 0.35 -29.02
N SER A 438 -0.79 1.54 -29.58
CA SER A 438 0.23 2.46 -29.09
C SER A 438 -0.14 3.03 -27.72
N ARG A 439 0.62 2.69 -26.67
CA ARG A 439 0.39 3.10 -25.29
C ARG A 439 1.65 3.63 -24.61
N ALA A 440 1.48 4.60 -23.71
CA ALA A 440 2.54 5.08 -22.84
C ALA A 440 2.74 4.13 -21.64
N ILE A 441 3.90 4.22 -20.99
CA ILE A 441 4.25 3.34 -19.85
C ILE A 441 3.25 3.44 -18.70
N TYR A 442 2.77 4.64 -18.35
CA TYR A 442 1.80 4.83 -17.28
C TYR A 442 0.42 4.28 -17.67
N GLU A 443 0.02 4.33 -18.93
CA GLU A 443 -1.24 3.75 -19.40
C GLU A 443 -1.22 2.23 -19.28
N ILE A 444 -0.09 1.59 -19.61
CA ILE A 444 0.10 0.14 -19.42
C ILE A 444 0.11 -0.21 -17.93
N SER A 445 0.79 0.61 -17.11
CA SER A 445 0.88 0.38 -15.67
C SER A 445 -0.48 0.52 -14.96
N ALA A 446 -1.38 1.30 -15.50
CA ALA A 446 -2.75 1.48 -14.99
C ALA A 446 -3.71 0.33 -15.36
N LEU A 447 -3.37 -0.49 -16.37
CA LEU A 447 -4.20 -1.63 -16.77
C LEU A 447 -4.27 -2.68 -15.65
N PRO A 448 -5.43 -3.35 -15.47
CA PRO A 448 -5.49 -4.60 -14.73
C PRO A 448 -4.48 -5.61 -15.28
N LEU A 449 -3.85 -6.40 -14.39
CA LEU A 449 -2.79 -7.36 -14.81
C LEU A 449 -3.24 -8.32 -15.89
N LYS A 450 -4.53 -8.67 -15.91
CA LYS A 450 -5.12 -9.48 -16.98
C LYS A 450 -5.05 -8.77 -18.33
N GLU A 451 -5.49 -7.51 -18.38
CA GLU A 451 -5.48 -6.70 -19.61
C GLU A 451 -4.06 -6.34 -20.05
N ALA A 452 -3.17 -6.11 -19.07
CA ALA A 452 -1.75 -5.90 -19.35
C ALA A 452 -1.12 -7.14 -20.01
N LYS A 453 -1.46 -8.35 -19.54
CA LYS A 453 -1.03 -9.61 -20.16
C LYS A 453 -1.55 -9.72 -21.59
N GLU A 454 -2.85 -9.50 -21.81
CA GLU A 454 -3.50 -9.53 -23.13
C GLU A 454 -2.86 -8.50 -24.09
N TYR A 455 -2.51 -7.31 -23.59
CA TYR A 455 -1.80 -6.27 -24.34
C TYR A 455 -0.44 -6.76 -24.85
N PHE A 456 0.38 -7.39 -23.99
CA PHE A 456 1.71 -7.89 -24.38
C PHE A 456 1.64 -9.11 -25.28
N GLU A 457 0.65 -9.97 -25.13
CA GLU A 457 0.41 -11.12 -26.03
C GLU A 457 -0.01 -10.67 -27.44
N ALA A 458 -0.71 -9.53 -27.54
CA ALA A 458 -1.16 -8.95 -28.80
C ALA A 458 -0.20 -7.90 -29.39
N LEU A 459 0.91 -7.58 -28.70
CA LEU A 459 1.82 -6.52 -29.11
C LEU A 459 2.60 -6.88 -30.36
N GLU A 460 2.35 -6.13 -31.43
CA GLU A 460 3.09 -6.24 -32.68
C GLU A 460 4.05 -5.06 -32.86
N LEU A 461 5.32 -5.35 -33.11
CA LEU A 461 6.36 -4.40 -33.46
C LEU A 461 7.06 -4.85 -34.74
N LYS A 462 7.68 -3.92 -35.47
CA LYS A 462 8.33 -4.19 -36.76
C LYS A 462 9.84 -3.93 -36.71
N GLY A 463 10.56 -4.58 -37.60
CA GLY A 463 11.99 -4.39 -37.84
C GLY A 463 12.84 -4.68 -36.58
N ALA A 464 13.91 -3.93 -36.42
CA ALA A 464 14.86 -4.09 -35.30
C ALA A 464 14.20 -3.92 -33.91
N LYS A 465 13.14 -3.12 -33.81
CA LYS A 465 12.39 -2.94 -32.56
C LYS A 465 11.75 -4.25 -32.09
N ARG A 466 11.29 -5.11 -33.02
CA ARG A 466 10.71 -6.42 -32.70
C ARG A 466 11.74 -7.35 -32.06
N GLU A 467 12.93 -7.48 -32.68
CA GLU A 467 13.97 -8.39 -32.18
C GLU A 467 14.43 -8.03 -30.76
N ILE A 468 14.52 -6.73 -30.47
CA ILE A 468 14.86 -6.23 -29.13
C ILE A 468 13.72 -6.45 -28.15
N ALA A 469 12.49 -6.15 -28.56
CA ALA A 469 11.31 -6.22 -27.70
C ALA A 469 10.93 -7.65 -27.35
N ASP A 470 11.05 -8.62 -28.30
CA ASP A 470 10.62 -10.01 -28.10
C ASP A 470 11.24 -10.65 -26.83
N LYS A 471 12.52 -10.38 -26.55
CA LYS A 471 13.18 -10.88 -25.33
C LYS A 471 12.61 -10.26 -24.07
N ILE A 472 12.38 -8.95 -24.09
CA ILE A 472 11.89 -8.18 -22.94
C ILE A 472 10.42 -8.52 -22.68
N VAL A 473 9.61 -8.58 -23.73
CA VAL A 473 8.18 -8.92 -23.65
C VAL A 473 7.97 -10.33 -23.12
N LYS A 474 8.84 -11.29 -23.48
CA LYS A 474 8.79 -12.65 -22.94
C LYS A 474 8.93 -12.66 -21.41
N GLU A 475 9.87 -11.87 -20.85
CA GLU A 475 10.07 -11.76 -19.41
C GLU A 475 8.89 -11.07 -18.71
N ILE A 476 8.36 -9.98 -19.30
CA ILE A 476 7.17 -9.31 -18.79
C ILE A 476 5.96 -10.26 -18.80
N SER A 477 5.72 -10.97 -19.89
CA SER A 477 4.59 -11.88 -20.04
C SER A 477 4.66 -13.07 -19.08
N ALA A 478 5.86 -13.61 -18.83
CA ALA A 478 6.05 -14.67 -17.85
C ALA A 478 5.67 -14.20 -16.42
N ARG A 479 6.15 -13.01 -16.00
CA ARG A 479 5.82 -12.45 -14.69
C ARG A 479 4.34 -12.09 -14.55
N LEU A 480 3.75 -11.50 -15.59
CA LEU A 480 2.32 -11.19 -15.62
C LEU A 480 1.47 -12.47 -15.54
N ARG A 481 1.90 -13.56 -16.19
CA ARG A 481 1.22 -14.85 -16.11
C ARG A 481 1.19 -15.35 -14.67
N PHE A 482 2.33 -15.38 -13.98
CA PHE A 482 2.38 -15.85 -12.59
C PHE A 482 1.51 -15.01 -11.66
N LEU A 483 1.49 -13.68 -11.83
CA LEU A 483 0.60 -12.80 -11.05
C LEU A 483 -0.88 -13.11 -11.30
N ASN A 484 -1.26 -13.41 -12.54
CA ASN A 484 -2.62 -13.83 -12.88
C ASN A 484 -2.95 -15.22 -12.32
N ASP A 485 -2.00 -16.16 -12.36
CA ASP A 485 -2.19 -17.53 -11.89
C ASP A 485 -2.38 -17.60 -10.35
N VAL A 486 -1.80 -16.66 -9.58
CA VAL A 486 -2.05 -16.53 -8.14
C VAL A 486 -3.30 -15.72 -7.79
N GLY A 487 -4.16 -15.39 -8.77
CA GLY A 487 -5.43 -14.71 -8.55
C GLY A 487 -5.34 -13.21 -8.31
N LEU A 488 -4.30 -12.53 -8.83
CA LEU A 488 -4.13 -11.07 -8.73
C LEU A 488 -4.49 -10.33 -10.02
N ASP A 489 -5.27 -10.94 -10.88
CA ASP A 489 -5.63 -10.47 -12.22
C ASP A 489 -6.32 -9.08 -12.25
N TYR A 490 -6.92 -8.67 -11.14
CA TYR A 490 -7.61 -7.40 -10.94
C TYR A 490 -6.72 -6.23 -10.51
N LEU A 491 -5.51 -6.49 -10.01
CA LEU A 491 -4.56 -5.44 -9.61
C LEU A 491 -3.97 -4.74 -10.83
N SER A 492 -3.44 -3.53 -10.64
CA SER A 492 -2.64 -2.82 -11.64
C SER A 492 -1.17 -2.73 -11.21
N LEU A 493 -0.24 -2.56 -12.16
CA LEU A 493 1.18 -2.40 -11.89
C LEU A 493 1.50 -1.09 -11.14
N GLU A 494 0.68 -0.05 -11.33
CA GLU A 494 0.85 1.25 -10.66
C GLU A 494 0.39 1.24 -9.20
N ARG A 495 -0.38 0.22 -8.78
CA ARG A 495 -0.92 0.18 -7.43
C ARG A 495 0.18 0.23 -6.39
N SER A 496 0.05 1.16 -5.45
CA SER A 496 1.04 1.37 -4.39
C SER A 496 1.07 0.19 -3.41
N ALA A 497 2.27 -0.22 -3.01
CA ALA A 497 2.48 -1.40 -2.17
C ALA A 497 1.89 -1.25 -0.75
N ASP A 498 1.80 -0.02 -0.24
CA ASP A 498 1.21 0.29 1.07
C ASP A 498 -0.33 0.16 1.11
N THR A 499 -0.97 0.10 -0.07
CA THR A 499 -2.42 -0.10 -0.21
C THR A 499 -2.82 -1.57 -0.37
N LEU A 500 -1.85 -2.48 -0.43
CA LEU A 500 -2.09 -3.91 -0.60
C LEU A 500 -2.49 -4.56 0.73
N SER A 501 -3.42 -5.50 0.67
CA SER A 501 -3.67 -6.40 1.79
C SER A 501 -2.48 -7.34 2.03
N GLY A 502 -2.36 -7.89 3.25
CA GLY A 502 -1.29 -8.84 3.58
C GLY A 502 -1.23 -10.04 2.62
N GLY A 503 -2.40 -10.59 2.27
CA GLY A 503 -2.49 -11.69 1.30
C GLY A 503 -2.12 -11.29 -0.13
N GLU A 504 -2.50 -10.10 -0.60
CA GLU A 504 -2.08 -9.60 -1.92
C GLU A 504 -0.56 -9.46 -1.99
N ALA A 505 0.03 -8.84 -0.98
CA ALA A 505 1.49 -8.65 -0.89
C ALA A 505 2.24 -9.99 -0.86
N GLN A 506 1.75 -10.96 -0.14
CA GLN A 506 2.31 -12.31 -0.07
C GLN A 506 2.27 -13.02 -1.42
N ARG A 507 1.12 -12.97 -2.11
CA ARG A 507 0.97 -13.57 -3.45
C ARG A 507 1.84 -12.90 -4.50
N ILE A 508 2.05 -11.58 -4.42
CA ILE A 508 3.01 -10.88 -5.29
C ILE A 508 4.42 -11.44 -5.08
N ARG A 509 4.85 -11.64 -3.82
CA ARG A 509 6.15 -12.24 -3.52
C ARG A 509 6.24 -13.67 -4.05
N LEU A 510 5.20 -14.47 -3.85
CA LEU A 510 5.12 -15.85 -4.37
C LEU A 510 5.28 -15.86 -5.88
N ALA A 511 4.53 -15.04 -6.61
CA ALA A 511 4.61 -14.94 -8.07
C ALA A 511 6.01 -14.51 -8.55
N SER A 512 6.66 -13.56 -7.85
CA SER A 512 8.02 -13.12 -8.16
C SER A 512 9.04 -14.24 -7.97
N GLN A 513 8.91 -15.05 -6.91
CA GLN A 513 9.81 -16.18 -6.64
C GLN A 513 9.63 -17.33 -7.64
N ILE A 514 8.40 -17.65 -8.01
CA ILE A 514 8.11 -18.65 -9.05
C ILE A 514 8.72 -18.21 -10.39
N GLY A 515 8.60 -16.93 -10.72
CA GLY A 515 9.18 -16.34 -11.92
C GLY A 515 10.71 -16.43 -12.00
N SER A 516 11.39 -16.63 -10.87
CA SER A 516 12.85 -16.83 -10.84
C SER A 516 13.31 -18.20 -11.37
N GLY A 517 12.39 -19.19 -11.50
CA GLY A 517 12.67 -20.52 -12.03
C GLY A 517 13.63 -21.36 -11.16
N LEU A 518 13.75 -21.06 -9.87
CA LEU A 518 14.61 -21.80 -8.94
C LEU A 518 14.08 -23.22 -8.73
N THR A 519 14.98 -24.19 -8.73
CA THR A 519 14.69 -25.61 -8.51
C THR A 519 15.54 -26.16 -7.36
N GLY A 520 15.04 -27.21 -6.68
CA GLY A 520 15.74 -27.81 -5.55
C GLY A 520 15.72 -26.98 -4.28
N VAL A 521 14.82 -26.00 -4.17
CA VAL A 521 14.67 -25.08 -3.05
C VAL A 521 13.51 -25.53 -2.16
N MET A 522 13.57 -25.17 -0.87
CA MET A 522 12.47 -25.33 0.08
C MET A 522 11.75 -24.00 0.24
N TYR A 523 10.51 -23.93 -0.21
CA TYR A 523 9.62 -22.78 0.01
C TYR A 523 8.83 -22.98 1.30
N VAL A 524 8.82 -21.98 2.17
CA VAL A 524 8.04 -21.96 3.41
C VAL A 524 7.06 -20.81 3.35
N LEU A 525 5.76 -21.12 3.31
CA LEU A 525 4.67 -20.16 3.16
C LEU A 525 3.80 -20.10 4.42
N ASP A 526 3.40 -18.90 4.81
CA ASP A 526 2.53 -18.63 5.95
C ASP A 526 1.13 -18.27 5.46
N GLU A 527 0.18 -19.21 5.59
CA GLU A 527 -1.24 -19.03 5.28
C GLU A 527 -1.53 -18.33 3.94
N PRO A 528 -1.05 -18.84 2.81
CA PRO A 528 -1.15 -18.16 1.51
C PRO A 528 -2.59 -18.05 0.98
N SER A 529 -3.56 -18.80 1.52
CA SER A 529 -4.99 -18.76 1.17
C SER A 529 -5.74 -17.57 1.78
N ILE A 530 -5.10 -16.78 2.64
CA ILE A 530 -5.73 -15.67 3.36
C ILE A 530 -6.41 -14.67 2.41
N GLY A 531 -7.66 -14.30 2.75
CA GLY A 531 -8.44 -13.31 2.00
C GLY A 531 -8.83 -13.78 0.59
N LEU A 532 -8.69 -15.06 0.29
CA LEU A 532 -9.11 -15.65 -0.98
C LEU A 532 -10.53 -16.20 -0.92
N HIS A 533 -11.29 -15.91 -1.97
CA HIS A 533 -12.48 -16.68 -2.30
C HIS A 533 -12.07 -18.09 -2.75
N GLN A 534 -12.91 -19.11 -2.52
CA GLN A 534 -12.60 -20.51 -2.85
C GLN A 534 -12.17 -20.68 -4.32
N ARG A 535 -12.81 -20.00 -5.25
CA ARG A 535 -12.42 -19.98 -6.67
C ARG A 535 -10.95 -19.58 -6.90
N ASP A 536 -10.48 -18.58 -6.14
CA ASP A 536 -9.11 -18.07 -6.28
C ASP A 536 -8.13 -18.97 -5.51
N ASN A 537 -8.60 -19.65 -4.44
CA ASN A 537 -7.84 -20.67 -3.71
C ASN A 537 -7.50 -21.87 -4.59
N ASP A 538 -8.44 -22.35 -5.43
CA ASP A 538 -8.18 -23.44 -6.38
C ASP A 538 -7.02 -23.12 -7.33
N ARG A 539 -6.91 -21.87 -7.79
CA ARG A 539 -5.79 -21.39 -8.62
C ARG A 539 -4.47 -21.40 -7.85
N LEU A 540 -4.49 -20.91 -6.62
CA LEU A 540 -3.32 -20.91 -5.75
C LEU A 540 -2.80 -22.34 -5.52
N ILE A 541 -3.69 -23.29 -5.21
CA ILE A 541 -3.35 -24.72 -5.06
C ILE A 541 -2.67 -25.25 -6.33
N GLY A 542 -3.23 -24.93 -7.50
CA GLY A 542 -2.63 -25.29 -8.78
C GLY A 542 -1.21 -24.74 -8.96
N THR A 543 -1.00 -23.48 -8.54
CA THR A 543 0.30 -22.82 -8.60
C THR A 543 1.32 -23.46 -7.66
N LEU A 544 0.94 -23.81 -6.42
CA LEU A 544 1.81 -24.48 -5.45
C LEU A 544 2.18 -25.91 -5.92
N LYS A 545 1.24 -26.63 -6.51
CA LYS A 545 1.53 -27.93 -7.14
C LYS A 545 2.51 -27.80 -8.29
N HIS A 546 2.35 -26.78 -9.13
CA HIS A 546 3.31 -26.51 -10.19
C HIS A 546 4.72 -26.21 -9.63
N LEU A 547 4.81 -25.40 -8.56
CA LEU A 547 6.08 -25.10 -7.89
C LEU A 547 6.75 -26.38 -7.36
N ARG A 548 5.98 -27.28 -6.75
CA ARG A 548 6.44 -28.61 -6.34
C ARG A 548 6.94 -29.44 -7.54
N ASP A 549 6.18 -29.47 -8.62
CA ASP A 549 6.49 -30.30 -9.81
C ASP A 549 7.76 -29.83 -10.54
N LEU A 550 8.22 -28.60 -10.27
CA LEU A 550 9.54 -28.11 -10.67
C LEU A 550 10.71 -28.70 -9.86
N GLY A 551 10.46 -29.63 -8.92
CA GLY A 551 11.47 -30.25 -8.06
C GLY A 551 11.75 -29.48 -6.78
N ASN A 552 10.78 -28.70 -6.28
CA ASN A 552 10.91 -27.98 -5.02
C ASN A 552 10.12 -28.65 -3.89
N SER A 553 10.59 -28.47 -2.65
CA SER A 553 9.81 -28.79 -1.46
C SER A 553 8.97 -27.57 -1.06
N VAL A 554 7.67 -27.75 -0.91
CA VAL A 554 6.74 -26.65 -0.59
C VAL A 554 6.10 -26.92 0.77
N LEU A 555 6.50 -26.19 1.80
CA LEU A 555 5.96 -26.27 3.15
C LEU A 555 4.98 -25.11 3.35
N VAL A 556 3.76 -25.42 3.74
CA VAL A 556 2.69 -24.43 3.90
C VAL A 556 2.10 -24.56 5.30
N VAL A 557 2.12 -23.47 6.07
CA VAL A 557 1.32 -23.38 7.30
C VAL A 557 -0.09 -22.98 6.87
N GLU A 558 -1.08 -23.85 7.11
CA GLU A 558 -2.44 -23.64 6.61
C GLU A 558 -3.55 -24.26 7.48
N HIS A 559 -4.76 -23.68 7.30
CA HIS A 559 -5.98 -24.12 7.98
C HIS A 559 -7.14 -24.38 7.01
N ASP A 560 -6.96 -24.09 5.73
CA ASP A 560 -7.97 -24.27 4.70
C ASP A 560 -8.17 -25.76 4.36
N GLU A 561 -9.44 -26.22 4.33
CA GLU A 561 -9.77 -27.62 4.08
C GLU A 561 -9.29 -28.09 2.70
N ASP A 562 -9.48 -27.26 1.67
CA ASP A 562 -9.14 -27.62 0.28
C ASP A 562 -7.63 -27.72 0.10
N MET A 563 -6.86 -26.82 0.73
CA MET A 563 -5.40 -26.87 0.73
C MET A 563 -4.86 -28.11 1.43
N ILE A 564 -5.43 -28.44 2.61
CA ILE A 564 -5.05 -29.65 3.37
C ILE A 564 -5.33 -30.91 2.54
N ARG A 565 -6.51 -31.01 1.93
CA ARG A 565 -6.91 -32.17 1.10
C ARG A 565 -6.10 -32.28 -0.19
N ALA A 566 -5.62 -31.15 -0.72
CA ALA A 566 -4.84 -31.10 -1.95
C ALA A 566 -3.34 -31.37 -1.76
N SER A 567 -2.87 -31.41 -0.51
CA SER A 567 -1.47 -31.65 -0.16
C SER A 567 -1.05 -33.11 -0.34
N ASP A 568 0.25 -33.35 -0.47
CA ASP A 568 0.84 -34.70 -0.51
C ASP A 568 1.06 -35.25 0.91
N TRP A 569 1.32 -34.39 1.89
CA TRP A 569 1.64 -34.72 3.27
C TRP A 569 1.13 -33.68 4.23
N VAL A 570 0.62 -34.11 5.36
CA VAL A 570 0.08 -33.23 6.41
C VAL A 570 0.79 -33.51 7.71
N ILE A 571 1.11 -32.48 8.46
CA ILE A 571 1.65 -32.54 9.81
C ILE A 571 0.73 -31.73 10.71
N ASP A 572 0.04 -32.40 11.63
CA ASP A 572 -0.86 -31.80 12.60
C ASP A 572 -0.15 -31.58 13.93
N ILE A 573 -0.02 -30.31 14.35
CA ILE A 573 0.69 -29.91 15.57
C ILE A 573 -0.32 -29.51 16.64
N GLY A 574 -0.20 -30.14 17.81
CA GLY A 574 -1.13 -29.93 18.90
C GLY A 574 -0.62 -30.48 20.21
N PRO A 575 -1.47 -31.06 21.05
CA PRO A 575 -2.97 -31.09 20.95
C PRO A 575 -3.65 -29.77 21.28
N GLY A 576 -2.95 -28.82 21.91
CA GLY A 576 -3.47 -27.54 22.37
C GLY A 576 -2.64 -26.35 21.85
N ALA A 577 -2.82 -25.19 22.48
CA ALA A 577 -2.09 -23.96 22.18
C ALA A 577 -1.05 -23.65 23.28
N GLY A 578 0.01 -22.92 22.95
CA GLY A 578 1.04 -22.49 23.90
C GLY A 578 1.73 -23.67 24.59
N VAL A 579 1.72 -23.70 25.92
CA VAL A 579 2.33 -24.78 26.71
C VAL A 579 1.63 -26.14 26.54
N HIS A 580 0.40 -26.14 26.08
CA HIS A 580 -0.38 -27.36 25.80
C HIS A 580 -0.19 -27.87 24.38
N GLY A 581 0.55 -27.13 23.54
CA GLY A 581 0.90 -27.51 22.17
C GLY A 581 2.30 -28.07 22.04
N GLY A 582 2.86 -27.99 20.84
CA GLY A 582 4.24 -28.32 20.55
C GLY A 582 4.56 -29.79 20.34
N GLU A 583 3.54 -30.63 20.08
CA GLU A 583 3.68 -32.06 19.79
C GLU A 583 3.13 -32.38 18.39
N VAL A 584 3.71 -33.37 17.71
CA VAL A 584 3.13 -33.90 16.47
C VAL A 584 2.03 -34.88 16.84
N VAL A 585 0.77 -34.50 16.60
CA VAL A 585 -0.41 -35.31 16.91
C VAL A 585 -0.68 -36.34 15.82
N ALA A 586 -0.48 -35.95 14.57
CA ALA A 586 -0.65 -36.79 13.40
C ALA A 586 0.28 -36.35 12.28
N GLN A 587 0.73 -37.28 11.48
CA GLN A 587 1.47 -37.02 10.22
C GLN A 587 1.14 -38.10 9.21
N GLY A 588 1.18 -37.77 7.93
CA GLY A 588 0.91 -38.69 6.83
C GLY A 588 0.18 -38.01 5.68
N THR A 589 -0.41 -38.79 4.82
CA THR A 589 -1.32 -38.35 3.78
C THR A 589 -2.58 -37.70 4.41
N PRO A 590 -3.31 -36.82 3.71
CA PRO A 590 -4.55 -36.24 4.22
C PRO A 590 -5.54 -37.30 4.75
N ALA A 591 -5.66 -38.45 4.06
CA ALA A 591 -6.53 -39.55 4.46
C ALA A 591 -6.09 -40.22 5.79
N GLU A 592 -4.77 -40.38 6.00
CA GLU A 592 -4.24 -40.93 7.27
C GLU A 592 -4.49 -40.00 8.44
N VAL A 593 -4.34 -38.69 8.25
CA VAL A 593 -4.65 -37.68 9.30
C VAL A 593 -6.15 -37.62 9.56
N GLU A 594 -6.97 -37.70 8.52
CA GLU A 594 -8.45 -37.77 8.64
C GLU A 594 -8.88 -38.97 9.47
N ALA A 595 -8.24 -40.12 9.31
CA ALA A 595 -8.54 -41.35 10.03
C ALA A 595 -8.03 -41.34 11.50
N ASN A 596 -7.11 -40.45 11.86
CA ASN A 596 -6.51 -40.41 13.19
C ASN A 596 -7.53 -39.88 14.23
N PRO A 597 -7.84 -40.64 15.28
CA PRO A 597 -8.82 -40.24 16.29
C PRO A 597 -8.32 -39.10 17.21
N ASN A 598 -7.01 -38.93 17.33
CA ASN A 598 -6.38 -37.93 18.19
C ASN A 598 -6.20 -36.56 17.49
N SER A 599 -6.31 -36.52 16.17
CA SER A 599 -6.20 -35.30 15.39
C SER A 599 -7.51 -34.52 15.39
N LEU A 600 -7.47 -33.32 15.93
CA LEU A 600 -8.59 -32.39 15.88
C LEU A 600 -8.86 -31.92 14.44
N THR A 601 -7.82 -31.61 13.70
CA THR A 601 -7.91 -31.30 12.27
C THR A 601 -8.53 -32.47 11.51
N GLY A 602 -8.06 -33.68 11.73
CA GLY A 602 -8.64 -34.91 11.15
C GLY A 602 -10.09 -35.14 11.53
N ALA A 603 -10.52 -34.75 12.75
CA ALA A 603 -11.91 -34.84 13.17
C ALA A 603 -12.83 -33.91 12.36
N TYR A 604 -12.39 -32.66 12.07
CA TYR A 604 -13.12 -31.72 11.20
C TYR A 604 -13.15 -32.20 9.74
N LEU A 605 -12.03 -32.67 9.21
CA LEU A 605 -11.95 -33.20 7.84
C LEU A 605 -12.87 -34.42 7.64
N ALA A 606 -12.92 -35.32 8.63
CA ALA A 606 -13.81 -36.50 8.61
C ALA A 606 -15.27 -36.16 8.87
N GLY A 607 -15.59 -34.91 9.24
CA GLY A 607 -16.96 -34.55 9.65
C GLY A 607 -17.39 -35.10 11.00
N ARG A 608 -16.45 -35.60 11.82
CA ARG A 608 -16.73 -36.01 13.21
C ARG A 608 -16.99 -34.82 14.12
N GLU A 609 -16.33 -33.72 13.83
CA GLU A 609 -16.61 -32.38 14.38
C GLU A 609 -16.95 -31.44 13.22
N ALA A 610 -17.88 -30.53 13.42
CA ALA A 610 -18.27 -29.55 12.39
C ALA A 610 -18.93 -28.32 13.04
N ILE A 611 -18.79 -27.18 12.41
CA ILE A 611 -19.57 -25.98 12.71
C ILE A 611 -20.98 -26.21 12.17
N ALA A 612 -21.98 -26.24 13.06
CA ALA A 612 -23.36 -26.57 12.69
C ALA A 612 -24.01 -25.43 11.88
N VAL A 613 -24.79 -25.79 10.88
CA VAL A 613 -25.73 -24.88 10.22
C VAL A 613 -26.89 -24.62 11.21
N PRO A 614 -27.31 -23.37 11.45
CA PRO A 614 -28.46 -23.10 12.32
C PRO A 614 -29.73 -23.83 11.83
N GLU A 615 -30.42 -24.56 12.71
CA GLU A 615 -31.65 -25.26 12.37
C GLU A 615 -32.78 -24.31 11.93
N LYS A 616 -32.80 -23.10 12.49
CA LYS A 616 -33.76 -22.04 12.16
C LYS A 616 -33.02 -20.72 12.01
N ARG A 617 -33.25 -20.05 10.89
CA ARG A 617 -32.78 -18.68 10.67
C ARG A 617 -33.71 -17.71 11.41
N ILE A 618 -33.13 -16.59 11.90
CA ILE A 618 -33.91 -15.50 12.44
C ILE A 618 -34.60 -14.79 11.27
N PRO A 619 -35.93 -14.60 11.29
CA PRO A 619 -36.62 -13.91 10.20
C PRO A 619 -36.16 -12.47 10.11
N VAL A 620 -36.01 -11.98 8.88
CA VAL A 620 -35.66 -10.59 8.60
C VAL A 620 -36.82 -9.69 9.03
N ASN A 621 -36.51 -8.63 9.78
CA ASN A 621 -37.47 -7.63 10.19
C ASN A 621 -37.52 -6.47 9.17
N ASP A 622 -38.44 -5.52 9.36
CA ASP A 622 -38.64 -4.37 8.46
C ASP A 622 -37.61 -3.24 8.68
N ARG A 623 -36.65 -3.40 9.57
CA ARG A 623 -35.61 -2.41 9.87
C ARG A 623 -34.35 -2.73 9.09
N PHE A 624 -33.95 -1.81 8.22
CA PHE A 624 -32.76 -1.94 7.38
C PHE A 624 -31.85 -0.73 7.48
N LEU A 625 -30.57 -0.97 7.40
CA LEU A 625 -29.57 0.01 7.04
C LEU A 625 -29.38 -0.12 5.52
N GLU A 626 -29.71 0.95 4.78
CA GLU A 626 -29.65 0.94 3.32
C GLU A 626 -28.55 1.85 2.80
N ILE A 627 -27.73 1.34 1.89
CA ILE A 627 -26.73 2.10 1.13
C ILE A 627 -27.27 2.21 -0.29
N ILE A 628 -27.48 3.43 -0.78
CA ILE A 628 -28.06 3.67 -2.10
C ILE A 628 -27.02 4.35 -2.99
N GLY A 629 -26.78 3.79 -4.19
CA GLY A 629 -25.95 4.38 -5.22
C GLY A 629 -24.45 4.44 -4.88
N ALA A 630 -23.91 3.44 -4.17
CA ALA A 630 -22.48 3.38 -3.84
C ALA A 630 -21.63 3.24 -5.12
N ARG A 631 -20.67 4.18 -5.31
CA ARG A 631 -19.84 4.31 -6.53
C ARG A 631 -18.35 4.45 -6.21
N GLY A 632 -17.93 4.16 -4.99
CA GLY A 632 -16.52 4.21 -4.61
C GLY A 632 -15.71 3.17 -5.40
N ASN A 633 -14.50 3.51 -5.80
CA ASN A 633 -13.58 2.63 -6.52
C ASN A 633 -14.26 1.91 -7.71
N ASN A 634 -14.38 0.58 -7.62
CA ASN A 634 -14.99 -0.24 -8.68
C ASN A 634 -16.51 -0.48 -8.52
N LEU A 635 -17.16 0.09 -7.50
CA LEU A 635 -18.60 -0.11 -7.28
C LEU A 635 -19.44 0.55 -8.37
N GLN A 636 -20.43 -0.18 -8.89
CA GLN A 636 -21.28 0.23 -10.01
C GLN A 636 -22.68 0.67 -9.54
N SER A 637 -22.73 1.78 -8.80
CA SER A 637 -24.00 2.34 -8.26
C SER A 637 -24.82 1.33 -7.46
N VAL A 638 -24.18 0.69 -6.51
CA VAL A 638 -24.72 -0.45 -5.76
C VAL A 638 -25.77 -0.01 -4.75
N HIS A 639 -26.85 -0.80 -4.65
CA HIS A 639 -27.85 -0.67 -3.59
C HIS A 639 -27.81 -1.87 -2.67
N ALA A 640 -27.37 -1.69 -1.43
CA ALA A 640 -27.25 -2.73 -0.42
C ALA A 640 -28.19 -2.51 0.75
N LYS A 641 -28.83 -3.58 1.23
CA LYS A 641 -29.74 -3.60 2.39
C LYS A 641 -29.20 -4.55 3.46
N ILE A 642 -28.97 -4.03 4.65
CA ILE A 642 -28.46 -4.77 5.80
C ILE A 642 -29.55 -4.80 6.87
N PRO A 643 -30.10 -5.97 7.22
CA PRO A 643 -31.13 -6.08 8.24
C PRO A 643 -30.54 -5.78 9.63
N VAL A 644 -31.25 -4.96 10.40
CA VAL A 644 -30.84 -4.54 11.75
C VAL A 644 -31.06 -5.67 12.77
N GLY A 645 -30.07 -5.89 13.65
CA GLY A 645 -30.12 -6.91 14.70
C GLY A 645 -29.76 -8.33 14.24
N LEU A 646 -29.26 -8.49 13.01
CA LEU A 646 -28.90 -9.77 12.43
C LEU A 646 -27.39 -9.84 12.09
N LEU A 647 -26.92 -11.06 11.79
CA LEU A 647 -25.59 -11.32 11.28
C LEU A 647 -25.63 -11.32 9.74
N THR A 648 -25.04 -10.31 9.15
CA THR A 648 -24.88 -10.19 7.69
C THR A 648 -23.45 -10.51 7.28
N CYS A 649 -23.29 -11.47 6.37
CA CYS A 649 -22.00 -11.71 5.70
C CYS A 649 -21.94 -11.03 4.34
N VAL A 650 -20.88 -10.25 4.11
CA VAL A 650 -20.56 -9.66 2.82
C VAL A 650 -19.51 -10.53 2.15
N THR A 651 -19.89 -11.17 1.06
CA THR A 651 -19.10 -12.18 0.37
C THR A 651 -18.77 -11.78 -1.07
N GLY A 652 -18.03 -12.60 -1.76
CA GLY A 652 -17.68 -12.42 -3.18
C GLY A 652 -16.20 -12.58 -3.46
N VAL A 653 -15.86 -12.64 -4.73
CA VAL A 653 -14.49 -12.85 -5.20
C VAL A 653 -13.53 -11.74 -4.75
N SER A 654 -12.23 -12.04 -4.74
CA SER A 654 -11.21 -11.05 -4.37
C SER A 654 -11.28 -9.84 -5.32
N GLY A 655 -11.17 -8.62 -4.77
CA GLY A 655 -11.28 -7.37 -5.53
C GLY A 655 -12.68 -7.01 -6.02
N SER A 656 -13.76 -7.69 -5.57
CA SER A 656 -15.15 -7.39 -6.00
C SER A 656 -15.74 -6.10 -5.43
N GLY A 657 -15.06 -5.41 -4.50
CA GLY A 657 -15.51 -4.15 -3.91
C GLY A 657 -16.09 -4.25 -2.49
N LYS A 658 -15.95 -5.39 -1.81
CA LYS A 658 -16.46 -5.63 -0.43
C LYS A 658 -15.99 -4.57 0.56
N SER A 659 -14.67 -4.37 0.66
CA SER A 659 -14.08 -3.40 1.60
C SER A 659 -14.48 -1.96 1.25
N THR A 660 -14.59 -1.63 -0.04
CA THR A 660 -15.08 -0.32 -0.48
C THR A 660 -16.52 -0.07 -0.06
N LEU A 661 -17.40 -1.07 -0.18
CA LEU A 661 -18.79 -0.96 0.24
C LEU A 661 -18.92 -0.81 1.76
N ILE A 662 -18.17 -1.61 2.53
CA ILE A 662 -18.33 -1.70 3.98
C ILE A 662 -17.40 -0.75 4.73
N ASN A 663 -16.10 -0.75 4.44
CA ASN A 663 -15.14 0.07 5.18
C ASN A 663 -15.16 1.52 4.69
N ASP A 664 -14.98 1.75 3.37
CA ASP A 664 -14.86 3.11 2.83
C ASP A 664 -16.22 3.82 2.75
N THR A 665 -17.33 3.12 2.50
CA THR A 665 -18.66 3.73 2.38
C THR A 665 -19.45 3.66 3.68
N LEU A 666 -19.81 2.45 4.14
CA LEU A 666 -20.69 2.24 5.29
C LEU A 666 -20.08 2.76 6.59
N HIS A 667 -18.88 2.25 6.95
CA HIS A 667 -18.24 2.62 8.22
C HIS A 667 -17.99 4.13 8.31
N HIS A 668 -17.43 4.74 7.26
CA HIS A 668 -17.15 6.19 7.27
C HIS A 668 -18.44 7.01 7.36
N ALA A 669 -19.50 6.64 6.65
CA ALA A 669 -20.78 7.38 6.72
C ALA A 669 -21.45 7.26 8.11
N VAL A 670 -21.46 6.06 8.71
CA VAL A 670 -22.00 5.88 10.06
C VAL A 670 -21.14 6.61 11.10
N ALA A 671 -19.82 6.56 11.00
CA ALA A 671 -18.90 7.26 11.90
C ALA A 671 -19.02 8.79 11.77
N GLN A 672 -19.24 9.30 10.55
CA GLN A 672 -19.50 10.71 10.30
C GLN A 672 -20.82 11.15 10.93
N HIS A 673 -21.88 10.36 10.79
CA HIS A 673 -23.18 10.65 11.37
C HIS A 673 -23.18 10.63 12.91
N LEU A 674 -22.53 9.60 13.52
CA LEU A 674 -22.55 9.40 14.97
C LEU A 674 -21.52 10.26 15.72
N TYR A 675 -20.37 10.49 15.13
CA TYR A 675 -19.22 11.10 15.84
C TYR A 675 -18.65 12.35 15.18
N GLY A 676 -19.22 12.81 14.04
CA GLY A 676 -18.64 13.90 13.25
C GLY A 676 -17.24 13.57 12.73
N SER A 677 -16.97 12.31 12.38
CA SER A 677 -15.66 11.88 11.86
C SER A 677 -15.29 12.66 10.60
N ASN A 678 -14.03 13.07 10.50
CA ASN A 678 -13.48 13.76 9.32
C ASN A 678 -13.18 12.82 8.12
N ALA A 679 -13.34 11.51 8.29
CA ALA A 679 -13.20 10.56 7.20
C ALA A 679 -14.41 10.69 6.25
N GLU A 680 -14.15 11.11 5.01
CA GLU A 680 -15.20 11.21 4.00
C GLU A 680 -15.60 9.80 3.54
N PRO A 681 -16.91 9.47 3.54
CA PRO A 681 -17.38 8.22 2.97
C PRO A 681 -17.17 8.21 1.46
N ALA A 682 -16.91 7.03 0.90
CA ALA A 682 -16.82 6.87 -0.55
C ALA A 682 -18.13 7.30 -1.23
N ALA A 683 -18.03 7.69 -2.51
CA ALA A 683 -19.14 8.26 -3.26
C ALA A 683 -20.40 7.37 -3.23
N HIS A 684 -21.51 7.92 -2.74
CA HIS A 684 -22.83 7.28 -2.68
C HIS A 684 -23.92 8.35 -2.75
N ASP A 685 -25.18 7.96 -3.02
CA ASP A 685 -26.28 8.91 -3.09
C ASP A 685 -26.87 9.21 -1.70
N VAL A 686 -27.33 8.19 -1.00
CA VAL A 686 -28.01 8.31 0.30
C VAL A 686 -27.76 7.08 1.16
N MET A 687 -27.65 7.30 2.48
CA MET A 687 -27.69 6.24 3.49
C MET A 687 -28.92 6.42 4.38
N LYS A 688 -29.70 5.36 4.57
CA LYS A 688 -30.93 5.35 5.39
C LYS A 688 -30.80 4.35 6.54
N GLY A 689 -31.55 4.57 7.64
CA GLY A 689 -31.54 3.68 8.80
C GLY A 689 -30.42 3.93 9.80
N LEU A 690 -29.72 5.07 9.71
CA LEU A 690 -28.66 5.46 10.64
C LEU A 690 -29.18 5.66 12.06
N GLU A 691 -30.44 6.05 12.23
CA GLU A 691 -31.14 6.26 13.51
C GLU A 691 -31.27 5.00 14.36
N HIS A 692 -31.06 3.82 13.78
CA HIS A 692 -31.09 2.55 14.51
C HIS A 692 -29.84 2.33 15.37
N PHE A 693 -28.79 3.09 15.16
CA PHE A 693 -27.48 2.92 15.78
C PHE A 693 -27.11 4.08 16.68
N ASP A 694 -26.45 3.79 17.78
CA ASP A 694 -25.83 4.76 18.68
C ASP A 694 -24.29 4.63 18.72
N LYS A 695 -23.76 3.52 18.17
CA LYS A 695 -22.34 3.24 18.14
C LYS A 695 -21.96 2.41 16.90
N VAL A 696 -20.81 2.68 16.33
CA VAL A 696 -20.17 1.83 15.32
C VAL A 696 -18.79 1.40 15.80
N ILE A 697 -18.47 0.12 15.62
CA ILE A 697 -17.19 -0.47 15.98
C ILE A 697 -16.69 -1.24 14.77
N SER A 698 -15.56 -0.80 14.25
CA SER A 698 -14.84 -1.52 13.20
C SER A 698 -13.65 -2.27 13.80
N VAL A 699 -13.56 -3.56 13.52
CA VAL A 699 -12.51 -4.46 13.98
C VAL A 699 -11.81 -5.03 12.75
N ASP A 700 -10.63 -4.50 12.49
CA ASP A 700 -9.77 -4.88 11.38
C ASP A 700 -8.50 -5.60 11.86
N GLN A 701 -7.69 -6.07 10.93
CA GLN A 701 -6.43 -6.78 11.20
C GLN A 701 -5.25 -5.83 11.54
N SER A 702 -5.46 -4.52 11.60
CA SER A 702 -4.40 -3.58 11.93
C SER A 702 -3.82 -3.85 13.34
N PRO A 703 -2.53 -3.63 13.56
CA PRO A 703 -1.91 -3.83 14.88
C PRO A 703 -2.61 -3.01 15.97
N ILE A 704 -2.65 -3.54 17.20
CA ILE A 704 -3.18 -2.83 18.39
C ILE A 704 -2.28 -1.69 18.86
N GLY A 705 -1.16 -1.46 18.19
CA GLY A 705 -0.22 -0.36 18.38
C GLY A 705 1.02 -0.53 17.52
N ARG A 706 1.71 0.58 17.28
CA ARG A 706 2.89 0.64 16.38
C ARG A 706 4.22 0.54 17.11
N THR A 707 4.21 0.52 18.44
CA THR A 707 5.42 0.49 19.26
C THR A 707 5.52 -0.77 20.10
N PRO A 708 6.73 -1.20 20.51
CA PRO A 708 6.91 -2.34 21.39
C PRO A 708 6.22 -2.19 22.75
N ARG A 709 5.84 -0.97 23.14
CA ARG A 709 5.12 -0.68 24.42
C ARG A 709 3.66 -1.09 24.38
N SER A 710 3.06 -1.13 23.19
CA SER A 710 1.68 -1.60 23.04
C SER A 710 1.62 -3.10 23.22
N ASN A 711 0.69 -3.58 24.02
CA ASN A 711 0.48 -5.01 24.30
C ASN A 711 -0.98 -5.29 24.69
N PRO A 712 -1.43 -6.55 24.77
CA PRO A 712 -2.79 -6.90 25.13
C PRO A 712 -3.25 -6.29 26.46
N ALA A 713 -2.39 -6.25 27.50
CA ALA A 713 -2.74 -5.71 28.81
C ALA A 713 -3.00 -4.19 28.76
N THR A 714 -2.19 -3.44 28.01
CA THR A 714 -2.38 -1.98 27.87
C THR A 714 -3.59 -1.66 27.00
N TYR A 715 -3.77 -2.37 25.89
CA TYR A 715 -4.85 -2.11 24.95
C TYR A 715 -6.24 -2.36 25.57
N THR A 716 -6.40 -3.46 26.30
CA THR A 716 -7.67 -3.81 26.96
C THR A 716 -7.91 -3.02 28.26
N GLY A 717 -6.97 -2.15 28.64
CA GLY A 717 -7.03 -1.43 29.92
C GLY A 717 -6.92 -2.37 31.15
N LEU A 718 -6.41 -3.57 30.97
CA LEU A 718 -6.16 -4.55 32.03
C LEU A 718 -4.97 -4.14 32.89
N PHE A 719 -4.00 -3.44 32.30
CA PHE A 719 -2.77 -3.06 32.98
C PHE A 719 -2.96 -2.03 34.11
N THR A 720 -3.98 -1.16 34.00
CA THR A 720 -4.26 -0.15 35.03
C THR A 720 -4.60 -0.78 36.40
N PRO A 721 -5.61 -1.66 36.53
CA PRO A 721 -5.87 -2.30 37.83
C PRO A 721 -4.72 -3.18 38.32
N ILE A 722 -3.92 -3.78 37.44
CA ILE A 722 -2.72 -4.53 37.85
C ILE A 722 -1.69 -3.58 38.48
N ARG A 723 -1.42 -2.39 37.93
CA ARG A 723 -0.51 -1.40 38.51
C ARG A 723 -1.01 -0.90 39.84
N GLU A 724 -2.30 -0.68 40.01
CA GLU A 724 -2.91 -0.27 41.27
C GLU A 724 -2.72 -1.36 42.36
N LEU A 725 -2.85 -2.65 42.00
CA LEU A 725 -2.53 -3.73 42.93
C LEU A 725 -1.08 -3.72 43.39
N PHE A 726 -0.13 -3.49 42.50
CA PHE A 726 1.28 -3.40 42.83
C PHE A 726 1.60 -2.16 43.71
N ALA A 727 0.95 -1.02 43.45
CA ALA A 727 1.05 0.16 44.29
C ALA A 727 0.47 -0.05 45.70
N GLY A 728 -0.53 -0.93 45.81
CA GLY A 728 -1.21 -1.26 47.04
C GLY A 728 -0.46 -2.23 47.97
N VAL A 729 0.63 -2.91 47.54
CA VAL A 729 1.39 -3.83 48.40
C VAL A 729 2.17 -3.08 49.46
N PRO A 730 2.40 -3.65 50.66
CA PRO A 730 3.08 -2.97 51.78
C PRO A 730 4.44 -2.38 51.38
N ALA A 731 5.28 -3.11 50.70
CA ALA A 731 6.59 -2.66 50.23
C ALA A 731 6.56 -1.45 49.30
N SER A 732 5.47 -1.31 48.47
CA SER A 732 5.27 -0.11 47.65
C SER A 732 4.87 1.10 48.48
N ARG A 733 3.97 0.90 49.44
CA ARG A 733 3.52 1.98 50.37
C ARG A 733 4.65 2.51 51.19
N GLU A 734 5.51 1.64 51.77
CA GLU A 734 6.70 2.00 52.51
C GLU A 734 7.68 2.86 51.68
N ARG A 735 7.82 2.55 50.39
CA ARG A 735 8.71 3.29 49.49
C ARG A 735 8.04 4.48 48.80
N GLY A 736 6.75 4.74 49.04
CA GLY A 736 5.98 5.81 48.40
C GLY A 736 5.76 5.58 46.90
N TYR A 737 5.68 4.30 46.46
CA TYR A 737 5.51 3.95 45.05
C TYR A 737 4.04 3.98 44.66
N GLU A 738 3.69 4.87 43.77
CA GLU A 738 2.36 4.99 43.18
C GLU A 738 2.22 4.12 41.93
N ALA A 739 0.99 4.00 41.39
CA ALA A 739 0.70 3.22 40.16
C ALA A 739 1.52 3.64 38.93
N GLY A 740 1.96 4.92 38.88
CA GLY A 740 2.86 5.44 37.87
C GLY A 740 4.23 4.76 37.84
N ARG A 741 4.74 4.33 39.01
CA ARG A 741 6.02 3.60 39.12
C ARG A 741 6.04 2.30 38.35
N PHE A 742 4.90 1.63 38.26
CA PHE A 742 4.73 0.35 37.55
C PHE A 742 4.34 0.51 36.09
N SER A 743 4.41 1.75 35.54
CA SER A 743 4.19 2.02 34.13
C SER A 743 5.53 2.08 33.39
N PHE A 744 5.67 1.31 32.33
CA PHE A 744 6.82 1.42 31.44
C PHE A 744 6.74 2.61 30.47
N ASN A 745 5.63 3.36 30.46
CA ASN A 745 5.45 4.58 29.65
C ASN A 745 5.88 5.85 30.39
N VAL A 746 6.05 5.80 31.71
CA VAL A 746 6.33 6.97 32.55
C VAL A 746 7.72 6.83 33.17
N LYS A 747 8.46 7.94 33.28
CA LYS A 747 9.76 7.96 33.96
C LYS A 747 9.60 7.62 35.47
N GLY A 748 10.63 7.00 36.03
CA GLY A 748 10.72 6.69 37.46
C GLY A 748 10.84 5.20 37.76
N GLY A 749 10.06 4.34 37.12
CA GLY A 749 10.11 2.88 37.34
C GLY A 749 10.57 2.09 36.13
N ARG A 750 10.58 2.68 34.95
CA ARG A 750 11.03 2.05 33.72
C ARG A 750 12.57 2.03 33.63
N CYS A 751 13.09 1.14 32.79
CA CYS A 751 14.49 1.17 32.39
C CYS A 751 14.78 2.44 31.57
N ASP A 752 15.76 3.23 31.97
CA ASP A 752 16.10 4.48 31.30
C ASP A 752 16.83 4.26 29.97
N SER A 753 17.57 3.16 29.81
CA SER A 753 18.30 2.84 28.58
C SER A 753 17.37 2.54 27.40
N CYS A 754 16.37 1.67 27.58
CA CYS A 754 15.38 1.36 26.53
C CYS A 754 14.07 2.12 26.69
N GLU A 755 14.01 3.05 27.62
CA GLU A 755 12.82 3.84 27.94
C GLU A 755 11.53 3.02 28.17
N GLY A 756 11.67 1.77 28.61
CA GLY A 756 10.57 0.85 28.87
C GLY A 756 10.15 0.00 27.67
N ASP A 757 10.82 0.10 26.52
CA ASP A 757 10.55 -0.75 25.34
C ASP A 757 10.99 -2.21 25.57
N GLY A 758 12.02 -2.42 26.40
CA GLY A 758 12.65 -3.73 26.62
C GLY A 758 13.62 -4.11 25.49
N VAL A 759 13.60 -3.37 24.39
CA VAL A 759 14.44 -3.54 23.22
C VAL A 759 15.01 -2.19 22.77
N LEU A 760 16.14 -2.20 22.10
CA LEU A 760 16.74 -1.04 21.46
C LEU A 760 16.47 -1.12 19.96
N LYS A 761 15.96 -0.06 19.39
CA LYS A 761 15.73 0.07 17.95
C LYS A 761 17.05 0.46 17.29
N VAL A 762 17.52 -0.36 16.34
CA VAL A 762 18.66 -0.04 15.48
C VAL A 762 18.09 0.32 14.11
N GLU A 763 18.19 1.60 13.74
CA GLU A 763 17.71 2.07 12.44
C GLU A 763 18.69 1.67 11.33
N MET A 764 18.18 0.93 10.36
CA MET A 764 18.92 0.45 9.20
C MET A 764 18.42 1.20 7.98
N HIS A 765 19.11 2.25 7.55
CA HIS A 765 18.67 3.20 6.50
C HIS A 765 18.12 2.57 5.21
N PHE A 766 18.55 1.36 4.83
CA PHE A 766 18.13 0.65 3.61
C PHE A 766 17.46 -0.70 3.86
N LEU A 767 17.42 -1.15 5.12
CA LEU A 767 16.84 -2.42 5.56
C LEU A 767 15.77 -2.15 6.63
N PRO A 768 14.87 -3.11 6.91
CA PRO A 768 13.93 -2.98 8.03
C PRO A 768 14.67 -2.75 9.35
N ASP A 769 14.11 -1.90 10.21
CA ASP A 769 14.67 -1.64 11.54
C ASP A 769 14.80 -2.93 12.36
N VAL A 770 15.91 -3.08 13.05
CA VAL A 770 16.19 -4.25 13.91
C VAL A 770 15.97 -3.87 15.36
N TYR A 771 15.28 -4.74 16.10
CA TYR A 771 15.05 -4.59 17.54
C TYR A 771 15.92 -5.58 18.30
N VAL A 772 16.87 -5.06 19.10
CA VAL A 772 17.81 -5.86 19.90
C VAL A 772 17.41 -5.81 21.38
N PRO A 773 17.46 -6.93 22.12
CA PRO A 773 17.22 -6.91 23.56
C PRO A 773 18.06 -5.85 24.27
N CYS A 774 17.47 -5.14 25.21
CA CYS A 774 18.19 -4.13 26.00
C CYS A 774 19.17 -4.79 26.98
N ASP A 775 20.45 -4.47 26.87
CA ASP A 775 21.52 -5.04 27.70
C ASP A 775 21.42 -4.66 29.19
N VAL A 776 20.76 -3.53 29.49
CA VAL A 776 20.62 -3.04 30.88
C VAL A 776 19.50 -3.75 31.62
N CYS A 777 18.32 -3.87 31.01
CA CYS A 777 17.18 -4.50 31.69
C CYS A 777 16.91 -5.94 31.22
N HIS A 778 17.68 -6.47 30.28
CA HIS A 778 17.51 -7.80 29.70
C HIS A 778 16.04 -8.08 29.30
N SER A 779 15.45 -7.16 28.56
CA SER A 779 14.05 -7.14 28.10
C SER A 779 12.99 -7.03 29.21
N LYS A 780 13.38 -6.80 30.48
CA LYS A 780 12.44 -6.71 31.60
C LYS A 780 11.67 -5.39 31.68
N ARG A 781 12.05 -4.37 30.92
CA ARG A 781 11.39 -3.05 30.79
C ARG A 781 11.50 -2.12 31.98
N TYR A 782 11.82 -2.61 33.18
CA TYR A 782 11.84 -1.86 34.44
C TYR A 782 13.24 -1.82 35.04
N ASN A 783 13.44 -0.84 35.92
CA ASN A 783 14.61 -0.77 36.76
C ASN A 783 14.54 -1.79 37.91
N ARG A 784 15.70 -2.05 38.56
CA ARG A 784 15.84 -3.08 39.60
C ARG A 784 14.92 -2.84 40.79
N GLU A 785 14.79 -1.57 41.22
CA GLU A 785 14.01 -1.20 42.40
C GLU A 785 12.52 -1.46 42.23
N THR A 786 11.99 -1.29 40.99
CA THR A 786 10.61 -1.61 40.65
C THR A 786 10.39 -3.13 40.59
N LEU A 787 11.38 -3.89 40.10
CA LEU A 787 11.31 -5.35 40.01
C LEU A 787 11.43 -6.04 41.39
N ASP A 788 11.93 -5.34 42.45
CA ASP A 788 11.93 -5.87 43.81
C ASP A 788 10.51 -6.00 44.39
N ILE A 789 9.57 -5.22 43.91
CA ILE A 789 8.19 -5.26 44.42
C ILE A 789 7.49 -6.51 43.88
N ARG A 790 6.88 -7.28 44.80
CA ARG A 790 6.20 -8.52 44.47
C ARG A 790 4.75 -8.57 44.95
N TYR A 791 3.86 -9.05 44.13
CA TYR A 791 2.48 -9.39 44.46
C TYR A 791 2.31 -10.89 44.31
N LYS A 792 1.89 -11.59 45.39
CA LYS A 792 1.83 -13.07 45.44
C LYS A 792 3.13 -13.76 44.93
N GLY A 793 4.28 -13.21 45.28
CA GLY A 793 5.59 -13.73 44.91
C GLY A 793 6.10 -13.40 43.50
N LYS A 794 5.33 -12.71 42.68
CA LYS A 794 5.67 -12.31 41.32
C LYS A 794 5.87 -10.80 41.18
N ASN A 795 6.90 -10.37 40.46
CA ASN A 795 7.10 -8.97 40.12
C ASN A 795 6.29 -8.58 38.89
N ILE A 796 6.25 -7.28 38.54
CA ILE A 796 5.44 -6.76 37.43
C ILE A 796 5.86 -7.33 36.07
N HIS A 797 7.14 -7.58 35.82
CA HIS A 797 7.64 -8.21 34.61
C HIS A 797 7.22 -9.67 34.51
N GLU A 798 7.32 -10.43 35.62
CA GLU A 798 6.87 -11.83 35.66
C GLU A 798 5.37 -11.95 35.40
N VAL A 799 4.56 -10.98 35.88
CA VAL A 799 3.13 -10.91 35.57
C VAL A 799 2.87 -10.61 34.09
N LEU A 800 3.58 -9.64 33.50
CA LEU A 800 3.48 -9.37 32.07
C LEU A 800 3.94 -10.53 31.19
N SER A 801 4.81 -11.39 31.70
CA SER A 801 5.31 -12.58 31.02
C SER A 801 4.37 -13.79 31.12
N MET A 802 3.33 -13.74 31.99
CA MET A 802 2.31 -14.78 32.10
C MET A 802 1.47 -14.82 30.84
N THR A 803 1.03 -16.03 30.45
CA THR A 803 -0.05 -16.18 29.47
C THR A 803 -1.38 -15.68 30.07
N ILE A 804 -2.34 -15.35 29.21
CA ILE A 804 -3.67 -14.91 29.65
C ILE A 804 -4.34 -15.99 30.52
N GLU A 805 -4.15 -17.27 30.21
CA GLU A 805 -4.64 -18.39 31.00
C GLU A 805 -4.01 -18.40 32.40
N GLN A 806 -2.69 -18.35 32.51
CA GLN A 806 -1.97 -18.29 33.78
C GLN A 806 -2.35 -17.07 34.62
N ALA A 807 -2.50 -15.92 33.95
CA ALA A 807 -2.92 -14.69 34.61
C ALA A 807 -4.36 -14.77 35.12
N HIS A 808 -5.26 -15.44 34.41
CA HIS A 808 -6.64 -15.62 34.84
C HIS A 808 -6.71 -16.43 36.15
N GLU A 809 -5.90 -17.46 36.30
CA GLU A 809 -5.78 -18.24 37.56
C GLU A 809 -5.12 -17.41 38.65
N PHE A 810 -4.01 -16.72 38.34
CA PHE A 810 -3.25 -15.91 39.30
C PHE A 810 -4.09 -14.77 39.92
N PHE A 811 -4.93 -14.12 39.11
CA PHE A 811 -5.81 -13.02 39.54
C PHE A 811 -7.24 -13.48 39.87
N GLU A 812 -7.45 -14.72 40.18
CA GLU A 812 -8.78 -15.26 40.49
C GLU A 812 -9.54 -14.46 41.57
N ALA A 813 -8.83 -14.00 42.59
CA ALA A 813 -9.38 -13.21 43.69
C ALA A 813 -9.61 -11.72 43.37
N VAL A 814 -9.33 -11.26 42.12
CA VAL A 814 -9.43 -9.85 41.73
C VAL A 814 -10.50 -9.73 40.63
N PRO A 815 -11.78 -9.46 40.97
CA PRO A 815 -12.90 -9.56 40.04
C PRO A 815 -12.78 -8.70 38.78
N VAL A 816 -12.23 -7.49 38.90
CA VAL A 816 -12.05 -6.54 37.79
C VAL A 816 -11.05 -7.09 36.75
N VAL A 817 -9.94 -7.64 37.23
CA VAL A 817 -8.89 -8.23 36.40
C VAL A 817 -9.40 -9.54 35.80
N LYS A 818 -9.98 -10.42 36.61
CA LYS A 818 -10.54 -11.72 36.20
C LYS A 818 -11.54 -11.58 35.06
N ARG A 819 -12.49 -10.62 35.16
CA ARG A 819 -13.51 -10.39 34.14
C ARG A 819 -12.91 -10.03 32.77
N LYS A 820 -11.91 -9.13 32.76
CA LYS A 820 -11.23 -8.74 31.52
C LYS A 820 -10.39 -9.88 30.92
N LEU A 821 -9.72 -10.66 31.78
CA LEU A 821 -9.00 -11.86 31.34
C LEU A 821 -9.94 -12.91 30.75
N LYS A 822 -11.14 -13.06 31.34
CA LYS A 822 -12.16 -13.98 30.83
C LYS A 822 -12.57 -13.64 29.40
N THR A 823 -12.78 -12.36 29.05
CA THR A 823 -13.10 -11.98 27.67
C THR A 823 -11.99 -12.30 26.67
N LEU A 824 -10.72 -12.22 27.08
CA LEU A 824 -9.58 -12.64 26.27
C LEU A 824 -9.52 -14.16 26.08
N LEU A 825 -9.89 -14.94 27.12
CA LEU A 825 -10.00 -16.40 27.02
C LEU A 825 -11.15 -16.79 26.09
N ASP A 826 -12.29 -16.13 26.17
CA ASP A 826 -13.48 -16.41 25.38
C ASP A 826 -13.25 -16.25 23.87
N VAL A 827 -12.32 -15.35 23.47
CA VAL A 827 -11.89 -15.22 22.08
C VAL A 827 -10.71 -16.13 21.70
N GLY A 828 -10.32 -17.08 22.55
CA GLY A 828 -9.28 -18.07 22.26
C GLY A 828 -7.85 -17.58 22.34
N LEU A 829 -7.55 -16.52 23.12
CA LEU A 829 -6.21 -15.95 23.29
C LEU A 829 -5.47 -16.44 24.56
N GLY A 830 -5.87 -17.56 25.15
CA GLY A 830 -5.30 -18.07 26.40
C GLY A 830 -3.78 -18.21 26.41
N TYR A 831 -3.19 -18.54 25.27
CA TYR A 831 -1.76 -18.78 25.07
C TYR A 831 -0.92 -17.49 24.91
N VAL A 832 -1.54 -16.36 24.61
CA VAL A 832 -0.85 -15.07 24.38
C VAL A 832 -0.38 -14.51 25.73
N LYS A 833 0.84 -13.93 25.78
CA LYS A 833 1.35 -13.28 26.99
C LYS A 833 0.74 -11.89 27.18
N LEU A 834 0.47 -11.49 28.41
CA LEU A 834 -0.09 -10.17 28.74
C LEU A 834 0.74 -9.01 28.19
N GLY A 835 2.06 -9.11 28.32
CA GLY A 835 3.03 -8.08 27.89
C GLY A 835 3.60 -8.32 26.49
N GLN A 836 3.04 -9.25 25.69
CA GLN A 836 3.51 -9.51 24.32
C GLN A 836 3.38 -8.25 23.47
N SER A 837 4.47 -7.86 22.79
CA SER A 837 4.48 -6.67 21.95
C SER A 837 3.43 -6.75 20.83
N ALA A 838 2.74 -5.64 20.59
CA ALA A 838 1.78 -5.54 19.47
C ALA A 838 2.40 -5.87 18.10
N THR A 839 3.70 -5.61 17.95
CA THR A 839 4.44 -5.87 16.70
C THR A 839 4.72 -7.36 16.46
N THR A 840 4.55 -8.20 17.47
CA THR A 840 4.74 -9.67 17.38
C THR A 840 3.44 -10.44 17.32
N LEU A 841 2.29 -9.77 17.47
CA LEU A 841 0.98 -10.39 17.30
C LEU A 841 0.66 -10.56 15.80
N SER A 842 0.05 -11.69 15.45
CA SER A 842 -0.54 -11.87 14.13
C SER A 842 -1.75 -10.93 13.95
N GLY A 843 -2.14 -10.66 12.68
CA GLY A 843 -3.32 -9.84 12.39
C GLY A 843 -4.59 -10.37 13.07
N GLY A 844 -4.80 -11.68 13.03
CA GLY A 844 -5.94 -12.34 13.69
C GLY A 844 -5.90 -12.24 15.23
N GLU A 845 -4.71 -12.34 15.85
CA GLU A 845 -4.55 -12.14 17.30
C GLU A 845 -4.88 -10.69 17.69
N ALA A 846 -4.34 -9.71 16.95
CA ALA A 846 -4.62 -8.30 17.17
C ALA A 846 -6.12 -8.00 17.08
N GLN A 847 -6.80 -8.56 16.09
CA GLN A 847 -8.24 -8.42 15.88
C GLN A 847 -9.05 -9.02 17.04
N ARG A 848 -8.68 -10.20 17.53
CA ARG A 848 -9.31 -10.84 18.68
C ARG A 848 -9.09 -10.06 19.99
N VAL A 849 -7.90 -9.42 20.16
CA VAL A 849 -7.67 -8.51 21.31
C VAL A 849 -8.62 -7.30 21.23
N LYS A 850 -8.82 -6.70 20.03
CA LYS A 850 -9.78 -5.62 19.83
C LYS A 850 -11.20 -6.05 20.17
N LEU A 851 -11.62 -7.22 19.69
CA LEU A 851 -12.94 -7.78 19.96
C LEU A 851 -13.16 -8.04 21.46
N SER A 852 -12.17 -8.58 22.17
CA SER A 852 -12.25 -8.82 23.62
C SER A 852 -12.46 -7.53 24.42
N LEU A 853 -11.85 -6.42 24.01
CA LEU A 853 -12.06 -5.12 24.62
C LEU A 853 -13.53 -4.69 24.50
N GLU A 854 -14.13 -4.84 23.33
CA GLU A 854 -15.53 -4.45 23.11
C GLU A 854 -16.49 -5.34 23.91
N LEU A 855 -16.24 -6.64 23.99
CA LEU A 855 -16.99 -7.58 24.86
C LEU A 855 -16.93 -7.19 26.35
N SER A 856 -15.87 -6.53 26.78
CA SER A 856 -15.70 -6.10 28.17
C SER A 856 -16.51 -4.87 28.55
N LYS A 857 -17.04 -4.13 27.55
CA LYS A 857 -17.80 -2.89 27.74
C LYS A 857 -19.29 -3.17 27.94
N ARG A 858 -20.03 -2.22 28.53
CA ARG A 858 -21.48 -2.25 28.56
C ARG A 858 -22.02 -2.05 27.14
N ASP A 859 -22.93 -2.92 26.75
CA ASP A 859 -23.59 -2.89 25.45
C ASP A 859 -24.97 -2.20 25.56
N THR A 860 -25.32 -1.48 24.50
CA THR A 860 -26.61 -0.79 24.35
C THR A 860 -27.64 -1.60 23.56
N GLY A 861 -27.20 -2.66 22.86
CA GLY A 861 -28.02 -3.44 21.92
C GLY A 861 -28.32 -2.71 20.61
N ARG A 862 -27.68 -1.56 20.37
CA ARG A 862 -27.82 -0.72 19.15
C ARG A 862 -26.49 -0.45 18.49
N THR A 863 -25.49 -1.29 18.73
CA THR A 863 -24.17 -1.15 18.15
C THR A 863 -24.10 -1.83 16.79
N LEU A 864 -23.50 -1.14 15.81
CA LEU A 864 -23.10 -1.73 14.54
C LEU A 864 -21.65 -2.23 14.66
N TYR A 865 -21.46 -3.54 14.61
CA TYR A 865 -20.14 -4.16 14.53
C TYR A 865 -19.78 -4.45 13.08
N ILE A 866 -18.62 -4.02 12.64
CA ILE A 866 -18.04 -4.31 11.34
C ILE A 866 -16.77 -5.11 11.57
N LEU A 867 -16.72 -6.34 11.07
CA LEU A 867 -15.59 -7.25 11.20
C LEU A 867 -15.04 -7.56 9.82
N ASP A 868 -13.74 -7.33 9.63
CA ASP A 868 -13.07 -7.56 8.35
C ASP A 868 -12.20 -8.81 8.43
N GLU A 869 -12.64 -9.88 7.75
CA GLU A 869 -12.03 -11.21 7.70
C GLU A 869 -11.58 -11.75 9.09
N PRO A 870 -12.50 -11.87 10.08
CA PRO A 870 -12.12 -12.20 11.44
C PRO A 870 -11.62 -13.63 11.64
N THR A 871 -11.75 -14.52 10.65
CA THR A 871 -11.27 -15.91 10.71
C THR A 871 -9.85 -16.11 10.17
N THR A 872 -9.20 -15.05 9.78
CA THR A 872 -7.84 -15.10 9.27
C THR A 872 -6.89 -15.78 10.27
N GLY A 873 -6.18 -16.82 9.81
CA GLY A 873 -5.20 -17.56 10.62
C GLY A 873 -5.83 -18.44 11.73
N LEU A 874 -7.11 -18.75 11.62
CA LEU A 874 -7.81 -19.55 12.62
C LEU A 874 -8.05 -20.99 12.15
N HIS A 875 -7.74 -21.93 13.03
CA HIS A 875 -8.17 -23.31 12.89
C HIS A 875 -9.70 -23.44 13.06
N PHE A 876 -10.33 -24.44 12.48
CA PHE A 876 -11.78 -24.69 12.54
C PHE A 876 -12.36 -24.58 13.96
N HIS A 877 -11.66 -25.11 14.97
CA HIS A 877 -12.05 -25.00 16.38
C HIS A 877 -12.04 -23.55 16.88
N ASP A 878 -11.03 -22.77 16.52
CA ASP A 878 -10.94 -21.35 16.91
C ASP A 878 -12.06 -20.54 16.25
N ILE A 879 -12.43 -20.87 15.02
CA ILE A 879 -13.59 -20.29 14.31
C ILE A 879 -14.88 -20.56 15.07
N GLN A 880 -15.06 -21.76 15.58
CA GLN A 880 -16.24 -22.12 16.37
C GLN A 880 -16.33 -21.28 17.66
N LEU A 881 -15.22 -21.07 18.36
CA LEU A 881 -15.18 -20.18 19.53
C LEU A 881 -15.53 -18.74 19.15
N LEU A 882 -14.95 -18.21 18.09
CA LEU A 882 -15.24 -16.86 17.59
C LEU A 882 -16.72 -16.69 17.23
N LEU A 883 -17.32 -17.67 16.53
CA LEU A 883 -18.75 -17.65 16.20
C LEU A 883 -19.64 -17.64 17.44
N THR A 884 -19.26 -18.33 18.51
CA THR A 884 -19.99 -18.28 19.79
C THR A 884 -20.02 -16.87 20.36
N VAL A 885 -18.90 -16.15 20.28
CA VAL A 885 -18.79 -14.75 20.71
C VAL A 885 -19.66 -13.84 19.83
N ILE A 886 -19.57 -13.98 18.51
CA ILE A 886 -20.37 -13.20 17.54
C ILE A 886 -21.86 -13.41 17.76
N GLN A 887 -22.29 -14.66 17.98
CA GLN A 887 -23.70 -14.99 18.29
C GLN A 887 -24.15 -14.39 19.63
N THR A 888 -23.26 -14.28 20.60
CA THR A 888 -23.55 -13.63 21.88
C THR A 888 -23.80 -12.13 21.69
N LEU A 889 -22.97 -11.43 20.93
CA LEU A 889 -23.17 -10.01 20.59
C LEU A 889 -24.49 -9.80 19.83
N LYS A 890 -24.80 -10.68 18.87
CA LYS A 890 -26.04 -10.62 18.11
C LYS A 890 -27.27 -10.80 19.04
N LYS A 891 -27.25 -11.76 19.98
CA LYS A 891 -28.33 -11.98 20.94
C LYS A 891 -28.62 -10.80 21.84
N GLN A 892 -27.66 -9.90 22.03
CA GLN A 892 -27.81 -8.64 22.77
C GLN A 892 -28.55 -7.56 21.95
N GLY A 893 -28.91 -7.82 20.70
CA GLY A 893 -29.67 -6.92 19.83
C GLY A 893 -28.79 -6.17 18.80
N ASN A 894 -27.49 -6.37 18.81
CA ASN A 894 -26.56 -5.67 17.92
C ASN A 894 -26.65 -6.16 16.48
N THR A 895 -26.31 -5.29 15.56
CA THR A 895 -26.15 -5.59 14.13
C THR A 895 -24.69 -5.92 13.84
N ILE A 896 -24.46 -7.04 13.18
CA ILE A 896 -23.10 -7.50 12.88
C ILE A 896 -22.95 -7.65 11.37
N VAL A 897 -21.96 -6.98 10.81
CA VAL A 897 -21.58 -7.07 9.40
C VAL A 897 -20.18 -7.67 9.34
N ILE A 898 -20.01 -8.77 8.63
CA ILE A 898 -18.74 -9.46 8.48
C ILE A 898 -18.38 -9.55 7.00
N ILE A 899 -17.20 -9.05 6.63
CA ILE A 899 -16.60 -9.37 5.34
C ILE A 899 -15.91 -10.71 5.50
N GLU A 900 -16.29 -11.73 4.72
CA GLU A 900 -15.77 -13.07 4.91
C GLU A 900 -15.71 -13.91 3.62
N HIS A 901 -14.74 -14.83 3.61
CA HIS A 901 -14.56 -15.86 2.59
C HIS A 901 -14.70 -17.28 3.14
N ASN A 902 -14.61 -17.44 4.46
CA ASN A 902 -14.74 -18.73 5.11
C ASN A 902 -16.19 -19.24 5.07
N LEU A 903 -16.39 -20.35 4.37
CA LEU A 903 -17.73 -20.91 4.16
C LEU A 903 -18.38 -21.37 5.47
N ASP A 904 -17.62 -21.78 6.48
CA ASP A 904 -18.12 -22.16 7.79
C ASP A 904 -18.76 -20.99 8.55
N VAL A 905 -18.26 -19.78 8.36
CA VAL A 905 -18.89 -18.57 8.88
C VAL A 905 -20.10 -18.20 8.03
N ILE A 906 -19.95 -18.18 6.72
CA ILE A 906 -20.99 -17.76 5.77
C ILE A 906 -22.25 -18.63 5.94
N LYS A 907 -22.12 -19.95 6.11
CA LYS A 907 -23.27 -20.84 6.34
C LYS A 907 -24.04 -20.56 7.63
N THR A 908 -23.43 -19.87 8.61
CA THR A 908 -24.07 -19.51 9.90
C THR A 908 -24.74 -18.14 9.86
N ALA A 909 -24.55 -17.32 8.81
CA ALA A 909 -25.13 -16.01 8.67
C ALA A 909 -26.66 -16.03 8.57
N ASP A 910 -27.33 -14.95 8.99
CA ASP A 910 -28.76 -14.75 8.79
C ASP A 910 -29.05 -14.16 7.41
N TRP A 911 -28.10 -13.33 6.90
CA TRP A 911 -28.20 -12.63 5.62
C TRP A 911 -26.87 -12.59 4.90
N ILE A 912 -26.88 -12.69 3.60
CA ILE A 912 -25.68 -12.58 2.73
C ILE A 912 -25.87 -11.46 1.72
N ILE A 913 -24.80 -10.74 1.45
CA ILE A 913 -24.67 -9.80 0.33
C ILE A 913 -23.44 -10.28 -0.48
N ASP A 914 -23.67 -10.84 -1.66
CA ASP A 914 -22.62 -11.40 -2.50
C ASP A 914 -22.26 -10.45 -3.64
N LEU A 915 -21.00 -9.98 -3.68
CA LEU A 915 -20.47 -9.06 -4.68
C LEU A 915 -19.67 -9.79 -5.75
N GLY A 916 -19.79 -9.32 -6.98
CA GLY A 916 -19.08 -9.91 -8.12
C GLY A 916 -19.43 -9.19 -9.42
N PRO A 917 -19.46 -9.94 -10.55
CA PRO A 917 -19.12 -11.37 -10.72
C PRO A 917 -17.60 -11.63 -10.73
N LYS A 918 -16.76 -10.58 -10.91
CA LYS A 918 -15.30 -10.65 -10.99
C LYS A 918 -14.66 -9.65 -10.05
N GLY A 919 -13.34 -9.60 -9.99
CA GLY A 919 -12.57 -8.56 -9.33
C GLY A 919 -12.33 -7.34 -10.24
N GLY A 920 -11.92 -6.21 -9.64
CA GLY A 920 -11.58 -4.98 -10.34
C GLY A 920 -12.73 -4.38 -11.15
N ALA A 921 -12.47 -3.88 -12.34
CA ALA A 921 -13.46 -3.26 -13.22
C ALA A 921 -14.63 -4.19 -13.62
N GLY A 922 -14.39 -5.50 -13.63
CA GLY A 922 -15.44 -6.49 -13.91
C GLY A 922 -16.29 -6.87 -12.68
N GLY A 923 -16.07 -6.25 -11.53
CA GLY A 923 -16.79 -6.46 -10.29
C GLY A 923 -17.70 -5.29 -9.93
N GLY A 924 -17.88 -5.08 -8.63
CA GLY A 924 -18.60 -3.92 -8.12
C GLY A 924 -20.12 -4.00 -8.24
N GLN A 925 -20.69 -5.16 -8.42
CA GLN A 925 -22.14 -5.41 -8.49
C GLN A 925 -22.58 -6.35 -7.37
N ILE A 926 -23.80 -6.21 -6.89
CA ILE A 926 -24.42 -7.22 -6.04
C ILE A 926 -25.03 -8.30 -6.93
N ILE A 927 -24.56 -9.53 -6.77
CA ILE A 927 -24.97 -10.69 -7.57
C ILE A 927 -26.15 -11.41 -6.89
N ALA A 928 -26.10 -11.52 -5.58
CA ALA A 928 -27.14 -12.16 -4.79
C ALA A 928 -27.28 -11.51 -3.41
N THR A 929 -28.49 -11.47 -2.89
CA THR A 929 -28.81 -11.10 -1.51
C THR A 929 -29.86 -12.05 -0.97
N GLY A 930 -29.82 -12.37 0.30
CA GLY A 930 -30.79 -13.23 0.91
C GLY A 930 -30.20 -14.12 2.00
N THR A 931 -30.95 -15.11 2.42
CA THR A 931 -30.46 -16.17 3.31
C THR A 931 -29.40 -17.02 2.61
N PRO A 932 -28.52 -17.74 3.33
CA PRO A 932 -27.57 -18.66 2.74
C PRO A 932 -28.18 -19.66 1.76
N GLU A 933 -29.40 -20.15 2.09
CA GLU A 933 -30.17 -21.09 1.27
C GLU A 933 -30.67 -20.46 -0.05
N GLU A 934 -31.02 -19.18 -0.04
CA GLU A 934 -31.43 -18.42 -1.24
C GLU A 934 -30.23 -18.12 -2.14
N VAL A 935 -29.11 -17.69 -1.56
CA VAL A 935 -27.88 -17.41 -2.29
C VAL A 935 -27.30 -18.67 -2.93
N ALA A 936 -27.37 -19.82 -2.23
CA ALA A 936 -26.94 -21.13 -2.76
C ALA A 936 -27.71 -21.59 -3.99
N LYS A 937 -28.93 -21.09 -4.24
CA LYS A 937 -29.75 -21.38 -5.43
C LYS A 937 -29.44 -20.45 -6.61
N ASN A 938 -28.68 -19.39 -6.40
CA ASN A 938 -28.36 -18.42 -7.47
C ASN A 938 -27.14 -18.91 -8.27
N GLU A 939 -27.36 -19.32 -9.51
CA GLU A 939 -26.32 -19.84 -10.41
C GLU A 939 -25.22 -18.81 -10.74
N ALA A 940 -25.52 -17.50 -10.65
CA ALA A 940 -24.54 -16.45 -10.89
C ALA A 940 -23.59 -16.21 -9.71
N SER A 941 -23.91 -16.73 -8.51
CA SER A 941 -23.13 -16.57 -7.30
C SER A 941 -22.08 -17.68 -7.16
N PHE A 942 -20.80 -17.32 -7.31
CA PHE A 942 -19.72 -18.26 -6.98
C PHE A 942 -19.74 -18.69 -5.52
N THR A 943 -19.99 -17.77 -4.59
CA THR A 943 -20.16 -18.10 -3.16
C THR A 943 -21.28 -19.12 -2.95
N GLY A 944 -22.43 -18.90 -3.61
CA GLY A 944 -23.57 -19.81 -3.57
C GLY A 944 -23.22 -21.23 -4.06
N HIS A 945 -22.44 -21.35 -5.12
CA HIS A 945 -22.00 -22.61 -5.68
C HIS A 945 -21.19 -23.45 -4.68
N TYR A 946 -20.19 -22.82 -4.02
CA TYR A 946 -19.37 -23.49 -3.00
C TYR A 946 -20.13 -23.74 -1.67
N LEU A 947 -21.13 -22.91 -1.37
CA LEU A 947 -21.92 -23.02 -0.14
C LEU A 947 -22.96 -24.15 -0.19
N ALA A 948 -23.54 -24.41 -1.34
CA ALA A 948 -24.62 -25.38 -1.52
C ALA A 948 -24.33 -26.79 -0.95
N PRO A 949 -23.14 -27.39 -1.18
CA PRO A 949 -22.80 -28.69 -0.62
C PRO A 949 -22.75 -28.70 0.93
N LEU A 950 -22.32 -27.58 1.53
CA LEU A 950 -22.15 -27.46 2.97
C LEU A 950 -23.49 -27.31 3.71
N LEU A 951 -24.48 -26.68 3.09
CA LEU A 951 -25.83 -26.55 3.65
C LEU A 951 -26.61 -27.88 3.70
N THR A 952 -26.26 -28.83 2.82
CA THR A 952 -26.89 -30.17 2.77
C THR A 952 -26.18 -31.19 3.66
N ARG A 953 -24.97 -30.89 4.15
CA ARG A 953 -24.22 -31.77 5.07
C ARG A 953 -24.94 -31.86 6.40
N LYS A 954 -25.41 -33.04 6.78
CA LYS A 954 -26.00 -33.28 8.13
C LYS A 954 -24.89 -33.14 9.16
N ALA A 955 -25.14 -32.31 10.19
CA ALA A 955 -24.24 -32.22 11.32
C ALA A 955 -24.16 -33.59 12.05
N PRO A 956 -22.98 -33.98 12.55
CA PRO A 956 -22.85 -35.16 13.36
C PRO A 956 -23.71 -35.02 14.63
N PRO A 957 -24.29 -36.13 15.17
CA PRO A 957 -25.13 -36.06 16.36
C PRO A 957 -24.32 -35.49 17.53
N THR A 958 -24.79 -34.40 18.09
CA THR A 958 -24.17 -33.75 19.26
C THR A 958 -24.05 -34.77 20.41
N LYS A 959 -22.83 -35.12 20.81
CA LYS A 959 -22.62 -35.85 22.06
C LYS A 959 -23.14 -34.99 23.21
N LYS A 960 -24.27 -35.41 23.82
CA LYS A 960 -24.71 -34.81 25.08
C LYS A 960 -23.56 -34.98 26.07
N LYS A 961 -22.97 -33.85 26.52
CA LYS A 961 -22.08 -33.87 27.68
C LYS A 961 -22.83 -34.46 28.85
N LYS A 962 -22.39 -35.64 29.33
CA LYS A 962 -22.78 -36.21 30.62
C LYS A 962 -22.15 -35.41 31.76
#